data_ff51678e2c93c04a0bb20e519a818df4
#
_entry.id   ff51678e2c93c04a0bb20e519a818df4
#
_cell.length_a   1.000
_cell.length_b   1.000
_cell.length_c   1.000
_cell.angle_alpha   90.00
_cell.angle_beta   90.00
_cell.angle_gamma   90.00
#
_symmetry.space_group_name_H-M   'P 1'
#
loop_
_entity.id
_entity.type
_entity.pdbx_description
1 polymer ?
#
loop_
_entity_poly.entity_id
_entity_poly.type
_entity_poly.pdbx_seq_one_letter_code
_entity_poly.pdbx_strand_id
1 'polypeptide(L)'
;MKKEGGFRSHPDPSEWDNFVDYESTSWPKKDRRNYWIIPSICFNCESACGILAYVDKEKMDVRKIEGNPVHPGSRGRTCAKGVVTPNQLEDPDRILYPLRRTGDRGEGKWERVTWDEALTDIGGRIRKAIQEGRREELMYHVGRPGEDGYANRVLQAWGVDGHNSHTNVCSSSARLGHFLWSGDDRPSPDYANARTILLLSSHLETGHYFNPHAQRIMEAQSDGATLITIDPRLSNTSAKANLWLPAYSGTEGALLLAMVRLLLTEDLYDKDFVRNWVNWREYLQVQHPGRPETFESFIATLKEQYAQFTPEYAAAETGVAADRIVDAAHAIGKAGNRFATHSWRAAAAGNLWGWQITRCLYLLVVLTGSVGTVGGVNLHAANKFVPKHPNPPPPPDYWNELLFPREFPLAFHEMSYLLPHFLKEGRGKLDVYFTRVYNPLWTNPDGFSWMEVLRDEDKIGMHVSLSPTWSETAWFADYILPMGLGTERHDTMSQETHAGQWLGFRQPVLRVAREKRGETFDATHESNPGEVWEESEFWVALSWKIDPDGALGIRKFFESPYRPGHAITMDEYYGWMFERSVPGLPEQAAKENLTPLQYMRKYGVFQVSDKSYSRGHERVLTTEEQAAGAAGVLVDGVARAGFNTPSRKLEFYSPTLAAWGWPEHAVPRYVPGHVHWRDLKREEGEFDLLPNFRLPTLIHTRSAVKWLYEISHSNPLWISTPDARQHGIKTGDLVKLRTKIGYFVTRAWVTEGIRPGVLGMSHHLGRWRLQEETGGSRTATALVSIAREPSTGLAAGGIYRMRQQHGARPFASNDPDSQRIWWNEIGVHQNLTFPVQPDPVSGMHCWHQRVRLERAGSDDRYGDIEVDTDKAHEAYKEWMARTRPAPGPDGSRRPSWFDRPLRPVPAAYRIPVPNA
;
A
#
# COMPACT_ATOMS: atom_id res chain seq x y z
N MET A 1 -31.38 2.60 14.43
CA MET A 1 -32.82 2.30 14.26
C MET A 1 -32.97 0.94 13.59
N LYS A 2 -33.42 -0.09 14.31
CA LYS A 2 -33.89 -1.32 13.68
C LYS A 2 -35.22 -0.98 13.00
N LYS A 3 -35.28 -0.98 11.68
CA LYS A 3 -36.56 -0.97 10.96
C LYS A 3 -37.16 -2.37 11.11
N GLU A 4 -38.10 -2.55 11.96
CA GLU A 4 -38.99 -3.72 11.92
C GLU A 4 -39.68 -3.72 10.54
N GLY A 5 -39.53 -4.83 9.80
CA GLY A 5 -40.14 -5.03 8.48
C GLY A 5 -39.27 -4.75 7.24
N GLY A 6 -37.95 -4.47 7.36
CA GLY A 6 -37.04 -4.37 6.21
C GLY A 6 -36.59 -5.75 5.69
N PHE A 7 -36.30 -5.86 4.38
CA PHE A 7 -35.62 -7.01 3.83
C PHE A 7 -34.34 -7.28 4.62
N ARG A 8 -34.17 -8.50 5.11
CA ARG A 8 -32.85 -8.92 5.65
C ARG A 8 -31.87 -8.96 4.48
N SER A 9 -30.88 -8.08 4.52
CA SER A 9 -29.84 -8.04 3.46
C SER A 9 -28.82 -9.18 3.57
N HIS A 10 -28.74 -9.83 4.74
CA HIS A 10 -27.79 -10.92 5.02
C HIS A 10 -28.41 -11.93 5.98
N PRO A 11 -28.03 -13.24 5.87
CA PRO A 11 -28.46 -14.27 6.81
C PRO A 11 -27.91 -14.00 8.22
N ASP A 12 -28.73 -14.35 9.23
CA ASP A 12 -28.32 -14.28 10.62
C ASP A 12 -27.23 -15.33 10.93
N PRO A 13 -26.26 -15.06 11.83
CA PRO A 13 -25.24 -16.05 12.21
C PRO A 13 -25.79 -17.42 12.64
N SER A 14 -26.99 -17.48 13.18
CA SER A 14 -27.67 -18.76 13.53
C SER A 14 -28.09 -19.60 12.31
N GLU A 15 -28.17 -18.99 11.14
CA GLU A 15 -28.54 -19.66 9.88
C GLU A 15 -27.30 -20.12 9.09
N TRP A 16 -26.05 -19.75 9.49
CA TRP A 16 -24.86 -19.98 8.69
C TRP A 16 -24.50 -21.46 8.51
N ASP A 17 -24.94 -22.32 9.38
CA ASP A 17 -24.66 -23.76 9.25
C ASP A 17 -25.64 -24.48 8.31
N ASN A 18 -26.80 -23.90 8.03
CA ASN A 18 -27.85 -24.54 7.21
C ASN A 18 -28.65 -23.50 6.41
N PHE A 19 -27.93 -22.80 5.51
CA PHE A 19 -28.56 -21.78 4.68
C PHE A 19 -29.00 -22.37 3.33
N VAL A 20 -30.23 -22.12 2.92
CA VAL A 20 -30.77 -22.55 1.62
C VAL A 20 -31.04 -21.33 0.76
N ASP A 21 -30.48 -21.30 -0.43
CA ASP A 21 -30.64 -20.22 -1.42
C ASP A 21 -30.72 -20.80 -2.84
N TYR A 22 -31.13 -19.97 -3.79
CA TYR A 22 -31.06 -20.31 -5.20
C TYR A 22 -29.65 -20.21 -5.72
N GLU A 23 -29.23 -21.21 -6.49
CA GLU A 23 -27.94 -21.14 -7.19
C GLU A 23 -28.00 -20.08 -8.31
N SER A 24 -27.16 -19.04 -8.24
CA SER A 24 -27.16 -17.93 -9.20
C SER A 24 -26.88 -18.39 -10.64
N THR A 25 -26.11 -19.47 -10.81
CA THR A 25 -25.76 -20.05 -12.11
C THR A 25 -26.81 -20.97 -12.68
N SER A 26 -27.88 -21.30 -11.94
CA SER A 26 -28.95 -22.21 -12.42
C SER A 26 -30.05 -21.49 -13.19
N TRP A 27 -30.04 -20.17 -13.27
CA TRP A 27 -31.05 -19.41 -13.98
C TRP A 27 -31.25 -19.92 -15.42
N PRO A 28 -32.49 -20.13 -15.91
CA PRO A 28 -33.78 -19.79 -15.26
C PRO A 28 -34.39 -20.92 -14.37
N LYS A 29 -33.71 -22.04 -14.18
CA LYS A 29 -34.24 -23.20 -13.46
C LYS A 29 -34.52 -22.96 -11.99
N LYS A 30 -33.78 -22.04 -11.33
CA LYS A 30 -33.91 -21.75 -9.91
C LYS A 30 -33.63 -22.92 -9.01
N ASP A 31 -32.57 -23.67 -9.27
CA ASP A 31 -32.12 -24.77 -8.44
C ASP A 31 -31.78 -24.29 -7.02
N ARG A 32 -32.26 -24.98 -6.01
CA ARG A 32 -31.96 -24.70 -4.61
C ARG A 32 -30.68 -25.44 -4.21
N ARG A 33 -29.84 -24.76 -3.40
CA ARG A 33 -28.63 -25.33 -2.85
C ARG A 33 -28.57 -25.09 -1.34
N ASN A 34 -27.92 -26.02 -0.64
CA ASN A 34 -27.62 -25.92 0.78
C ASN A 34 -26.19 -25.47 0.95
N TYR A 35 -26.02 -24.44 1.78
CA TYR A 35 -24.71 -23.81 2.02
C TYR A 35 -24.29 -23.92 3.48
N TRP A 36 -22.98 -24.08 3.69
CA TRP A 36 -22.33 -23.50 4.85
C TRP A 36 -21.90 -22.07 4.51
N ILE A 37 -22.23 -21.13 5.38
CA ILE A 37 -21.73 -19.76 5.28
C ILE A 37 -20.57 -19.64 6.25
N ILE A 38 -19.37 -19.39 5.72
CA ILE A 38 -18.14 -19.33 6.49
C ILE A 38 -17.62 -17.90 6.45
N PRO A 39 -17.52 -17.20 7.60
CA PRO A 39 -17.01 -15.85 7.66
C PRO A 39 -15.51 -15.83 7.45
N SER A 40 -15.02 -14.78 6.81
CA SER A 40 -13.61 -14.54 6.55
C SER A 40 -13.38 -13.03 6.32
N ILE A 41 -12.20 -12.62 5.93
CA ILE A 41 -11.92 -11.24 5.50
C ILE A 41 -11.36 -11.19 4.08
N CYS A 42 -11.76 -10.14 3.36
CA CYS A 42 -11.19 -9.79 2.06
C CYS A 42 -9.94 -8.96 2.25
N PHE A 43 -8.78 -9.57 2.15
CA PHE A 43 -7.49 -8.88 2.27
C PHE A 43 -6.89 -8.57 0.90
N ASN A 44 -7.68 -8.01 -0.02
CA ASN A 44 -7.17 -7.45 -1.28
C ASN A 44 -6.63 -6.03 -1.10
N CYS A 45 -7.11 -5.34 -0.09
CA CYS A 45 -6.63 -4.02 0.32
C CYS A 45 -6.78 -3.86 1.84
N GLU A 46 -6.26 -2.78 2.39
CA GLU A 46 -6.26 -2.47 3.84
C GLU A 46 -7.66 -2.25 4.44
N SER A 47 -8.70 -2.21 3.63
CA SER A 47 -10.08 -2.18 4.17
C SER A 47 -10.44 -3.42 4.95
N ALA A 48 -9.82 -4.55 4.67
CA ALA A 48 -10.06 -5.85 5.31
C ALA A 48 -11.54 -6.13 5.60
N CYS A 49 -12.40 -5.86 4.60
CA CYS A 49 -13.85 -6.03 4.75
C CYS A 49 -14.18 -7.46 5.15
N GLY A 50 -15.07 -7.62 6.14
CA GLY A 50 -15.62 -8.91 6.48
C GLY A 50 -16.43 -9.48 5.33
N ILE A 51 -16.23 -10.75 5.02
CA ILE A 51 -16.95 -11.48 3.98
C ILE A 51 -17.58 -12.74 4.53
N LEU A 52 -18.64 -13.17 3.89
CA LEU A 52 -19.31 -14.45 4.06
C LEU A 52 -19.10 -15.27 2.79
N ALA A 53 -18.42 -16.39 2.91
CA ALA A 53 -18.21 -17.33 1.80
C ALA A 53 -19.29 -18.45 1.87
N TYR A 54 -20.03 -18.57 0.79
CA TYR A 54 -21.09 -19.59 0.64
C TYR A 54 -20.50 -20.83 0.00
N VAL A 55 -20.32 -21.89 0.80
CA VAL A 55 -19.77 -23.16 0.36
C VAL A 55 -20.93 -24.15 0.10
N ASP A 56 -21.05 -24.63 -1.12
CA ASP A 56 -22.02 -25.63 -1.48
C ASP A 56 -21.70 -26.95 -0.77
N LYS A 57 -22.67 -27.51 0.00
CA LYS A 57 -22.47 -28.72 0.82
C LYS A 57 -22.27 -29.99 -0.02
N GLU A 58 -22.76 -30.01 -1.25
CA GLU A 58 -22.65 -31.16 -2.14
C GLU A 58 -21.33 -31.08 -2.95
N LYS A 59 -21.05 -29.91 -3.55
CA LYS A 59 -19.89 -29.71 -4.45
C LYS A 59 -18.61 -29.35 -3.72
N MET A 60 -18.72 -28.88 -2.48
CA MET A 60 -17.59 -28.43 -1.66
C MET A 60 -16.77 -27.32 -2.33
N ASP A 61 -17.45 -26.37 -2.96
CA ASP A 61 -16.84 -25.22 -3.62
C ASP A 61 -17.48 -23.91 -3.15
N VAL A 62 -16.73 -22.79 -3.29
CA VAL A 62 -17.18 -21.46 -2.92
C VAL A 62 -17.99 -20.86 -4.08
N ARG A 63 -19.32 -20.76 -3.93
CA ARG A 63 -20.21 -20.30 -4.99
C ARG A 63 -20.42 -18.80 -5.04
N LYS A 64 -20.49 -18.14 -3.90
CA LYS A 64 -20.60 -16.68 -3.83
C LYS A 64 -19.95 -16.12 -2.58
N ILE A 65 -19.69 -14.84 -2.62
CA ILE A 65 -19.17 -14.07 -1.49
C ILE A 65 -20.02 -12.83 -1.30
N GLU A 66 -20.41 -12.57 -0.06
CA GLU A 66 -21.12 -11.35 0.37
C GLU A 66 -20.40 -10.66 1.52
N GLY A 67 -20.88 -9.49 1.94
CA GLY A 67 -20.33 -8.80 3.12
C GLY A 67 -20.80 -9.44 4.42
N ASN A 68 -19.93 -9.47 5.42
CA ASN A 68 -20.24 -9.95 6.76
C ASN A 68 -20.91 -8.84 7.60
N PRO A 69 -22.20 -8.99 8.03
CA PRO A 69 -22.93 -7.96 8.74
C PRO A 69 -22.42 -7.72 10.17
N VAL A 70 -21.77 -8.71 10.78
CA VAL A 70 -21.23 -8.58 12.14
C VAL A 70 -19.87 -7.87 12.16
N HIS A 71 -19.28 -7.64 11.00
CA HIS A 71 -18.00 -6.97 10.90
C HIS A 71 -18.13 -5.46 11.14
N PRO A 72 -17.54 -4.87 12.20
CA PRO A 72 -17.79 -3.49 12.60
C PRO A 72 -17.27 -2.46 11.60
N GLY A 73 -16.21 -2.79 10.86
CA GLY A 73 -15.63 -1.92 9.83
C GLY A 73 -16.50 -1.82 8.59
N SER A 74 -16.80 -2.93 7.95
CA SER A 74 -17.51 -2.99 6.66
C SER A 74 -19.03 -3.09 6.77
N ARG A 75 -19.57 -3.55 7.91
CA ARG A 75 -21.03 -3.59 8.20
C ARG A 75 -21.85 -4.25 7.09
N GLY A 76 -21.46 -5.43 6.66
CA GLY A 76 -22.14 -6.18 5.61
C GLY A 76 -21.89 -5.69 4.18
N ARG A 77 -20.98 -4.76 3.96
CA ARG A 77 -20.67 -4.23 2.61
C ARG A 77 -19.29 -4.64 2.15
N THR A 78 -19.18 -4.93 0.86
CA THR A 78 -17.92 -5.16 0.17
C THR A 78 -17.99 -4.56 -1.23
N CYS A 79 -16.84 -4.31 -1.86
CA CYS A 79 -16.81 -3.81 -3.24
C CYS A 79 -16.70 -4.96 -4.24
N ALA A 80 -16.86 -4.66 -5.53
CA ALA A 80 -16.76 -5.64 -6.61
C ALA A 80 -15.50 -6.51 -6.54
N LYS A 81 -14.36 -5.94 -6.11
CA LYS A 81 -13.09 -6.65 -5.97
C LYS A 81 -13.11 -7.79 -4.94
N GLY A 82 -13.92 -7.68 -3.89
CA GLY A 82 -14.06 -8.73 -2.87
C GLY A 82 -14.88 -9.93 -3.35
N VAL A 83 -15.96 -9.66 -4.07
CA VAL A 83 -16.91 -10.72 -4.49
C VAL A 83 -16.42 -11.58 -5.65
N VAL A 84 -15.40 -11.17 -6.39
CA VAL A 84 -14.87 -11.92 -7.55
C VAL A 84 -13.89 -13.04 -7.18
N THR A 85 -13.71 -13.34 -5.90
CA THR A 85 -12.82 -14.42 -5.45
C THR A 85 -13.15 -15.78 -6.09
N PRO A 86 -14.41 -16.22 -6.25
CA PRO A 86 -14.72 -17.47 -6.94
C PRO A 86 -14.15 -17.55 -8.36
N ASN A 87 -14.15 -16.44 -9.10
CA ASN A 87 -13.57 -16.40 -10.45
C ASN A 87 -12.08 -16.75 -10.48
N GLN A 88 -11.32 -16.41 -9.43
CA GLN A 88 -9.91 -16.81 -9.31
C GLN A 88 -9.74 -18.24 -8.81
N LEU A 89 -10.62 -18.71 -7.94
CA LEU A 89 -10.59 -20.10 -7.44
C LEU A 89 -10.81 -21.12 -8.54
N GLU A 90 -11.68 -20.79 -9.49
CA GLU A 90 -12.09 -21.65 -10.62
C GLU A 90 -11.19 -21.46 -11.86
N ASP A 91 -10.12 -20.69 -11.79
CA ASP A 91 -9.24 -20.45 -12.95
C ASP A 91 -8.44 -21.72 -13.29
N PRO A 92 -8.63 -22.32 -14.49
CA PRO A 92 -7.89 -23.53 -14.90
C PRO A 92 -6.39 -23.28 -15.12
N ASP A 93 -5.98 -22.02 -15.33
CA ASP A 93 -4.57 -21.64 -15.46
C ASP A 93 -3.90 -21.38 -14.10
N ARG A 94 -4.62 -21.63 -13.01
CA ARG A 94 -4.12 -21.49 -11.67
C ARG A 94 -2.95 -22.42 -11.39
N ILE A 95 -1.93 -21.94 -10.66
CA ILE A 95 -0.79 -22.76 -10.26
C ILE A 95 -1.21 -23.66 -9.10
N LEU A 96 -1.21 -24.97 -9.33
CA LEU A 96 -1.67 -25.98 -8.35
C LEU A 96 -0.55 -26.88 -7.84
N TYR A 97 0.62 -26.87 -8.45
CA TYR A 97 1.74 -27.74 -8.12
C TYR A 97 3.05 -26.94 -8.13
N PRO A 98 4.06 -27.34 -7.32
CA PRO A 98 5.39 -26.74 -7.41
C PRO A 98 6.00 -26.95 -8.79
N LEU A 99 6.55 -25.89 -9.36
CA LEU A 99 7.17 -25.89 -10.68
C LEU A 99 8.62 -25.47 -10.57
N ARG A 100 9.51 -26.22 -11.26
CA ARG A 100 10.92 -25.86 -11.45
C ARG A 100 11.19 -25.54 -12.91
N ARG A 101 11.96 -24.53 -13.17
CA ARG A 101 12.39 -24.12 -14.51
C ARG A 101 13.33 -25.16 -15.12
N THR A 102 13.15 -25.45 -16.40
CA THR A 102 14.00 -26.41 -17.17
C THR A 102 14.69 -25.75 -18.36
N GLY A 103 14.33 -24.53 -18.74
CA GLY A 103 14.94 -23.74 -19.80
C GLY A 103 15.55 -22.44 -19.29
N ASP A 104 15.83 -21.48 -20.18
CA ASP A 104 16.26 -20.14 -19.80
C ASP A 104 15.17 -19.36 -19.10
N ARG A 105 15.53 -18.43 -18.21
CA ARG A 105 14.55 -17.56 -17.52
C ARG A 105 13.76 -16.72 -18.53
N GLY A 106 12.44 -16.84 -18.46
CA GLY A 106 11.52 -16.18 -19.40
C GLY A 106 11.14 -17.05 -20.60
N GLU A 107 11.71 -18.24 -20.77
CA GLU A 107 11.37 -19.16 -21.88
C GLU A 107 10.03 -19.89 -21.63
N GLY A 108 9.59 -19.99 -20.38
CA GLY A 108 8.30 -20.58 -20.00
C GLY A 108 8.30 -22.11 -20.04
N LYS A 109 9.44 -22.75 -19.81
CA LYS A 109 9.58 -24.20 -19.71
C LYS A 109 9.69 -24.62 -18.26
N TRP A 110 8.74 -25.46 -17.84
CA TRP A 110 8.58 -25.88 -16.47
C TRP A 110 8.38 -27.40 -16.37
N GLU A 111 8.90 -27.96 -15.27
CA GLU A 111 8.55 -29.32 -14.84
C GLU A 111 7.92 -29.27 -13.45
N ARG A 112 7.00 -30.17 -13.18
CA ARG A 112 6.45 -30.37 -11.84
C ARG A 112 7.48 -31.10 -10.98
N VAL A 113 7.71 -30.58 -9.78
CA VAL A 113 8.55 -31.22 -8.75
C VAL A 113 7.72 -31.43 -7.48
N THR A 114 8.22 -32.23 -6.55
CA THR A 114 7.61 -32.38 -5.23
C THR A 114 7.96 -31.20 -4.34
N TRP A 115 7.12 -30.95 -3.32
CA TRP A 115 7.44 -29.98 -2.28
C TRP A 115 8.75 -30.31 -1.55
N ASP A 116 9.03 -31.60 -1.31
CA ASP A 116 10.26 -32.01 -0.62
C ASP A 116 11.52 -31.70 -1.44
N GLU A 117 11.49 -31.94 -2.75
CA GLU A 117 12.56 -31.54 -3.66
C GLU A 117 12.78 -30.01 -3.65
N ALA A 118 11.73 -29.23 -3.80
CA ALA A 118 11.81 -27.78 -3.82
C ALA A 118 12.33 -27.23 -2.48
N LEU A 119 11.77 -27.67 -1.35
CA LEU A 119 12.18 -27.24 -0.02
C LEU A 119 13.62 -27.66 0.31
N THR A 120 14.05 -28.83 -0.15
CA THR A 120 15.41 -29.33 0.09
C THR A 120 16.44 -28.52 -0.69
N ASP A 121 16.20 -28.21 -1.94
CA ASP A 121 17.10 -27.42 -2.79
C ASP A 121 17.20 -25.98 -2.27
N ILE A 122 16.03 -25.31 -2.09
CA ILE A 122 15.98 -23.92 -1.61
C ILE A 122 16.58 -23.82 -0.19
N GLY A 123 16.16 -24.72 0.72
CA GLY A 123 16.64 -24.73 2.10
C GLY A 123 18.13 -25.01 2.22
N GLY A 124 18.65 -25.94 1.42
CA GLY A 124 20.08 -26.25 1.36
C GLY A 124 20.92 -25.06 0.91
N ARG A 125 20.44 -24.31 -0.09
CA ARG A 125 21.12 -23.10 -0.58
C ARG A 125 21.10 -21.98 0.45
N ILE A 126 19.96 -21.74 1.13
CA ILE A 126 19.85 -20.77 2.21
C ILE A 126 20.75 -21.17 3.40
N ARG A 127 20.74 -22.45 3.81
CA ARG A 127 21.63 -22.95 4.87
C ARG A 127 23.09 -22.63 4.57
N LYS A 128 23.53 -22.91 3.35
CA LYS A 128 24.89 -22.62 2.91
C LYS A 128 25.23 -21.14 3.00
N ALA A 129 24.35 -20.27 2.49
CA ALA A 129 24.55 -18.80 2.55
C ALA A 129 24.65 -18.31 4.00
N ILE A 130 23.81 -18.83 4.91
CA ILE A 130 23.85 -18.47 6.34
C ILE A 130 25.15 -18.95 6.98
N GLN A 131 25.60 -20.18 6.70
CA GLN A 131 26.84 -20.74 7.24
C GLN A 131 28.09 -19.99 6.74
N GLU A 132 28.04 -19.49 5.53
CA GLU A 132 29.11 -18.69 4.91
C GLU A 132 29.05 -17.20 5.30
N GLY A 133 28.07 -16.78 6.11
CA GLY A 133 27.91 -15.38 6.54
C GLY A 133 27.37 -14.43 5.48
N ARG A 134 26.73 -14.94 4.41
CA ARG A 134 26.21 -14.17 3.28
C ARG A 134 24.69 -13.91 3.39
N ARG A 135 24.21 -13.49 4.58
CA ARG A 135 22.78 -13.22 4.82
C ARG A 135 22.25 -12.06 3.98
N GLU A 136 23.10 -11.11 3.59
CA GLU A 136 22.79 -9.99 2.70
C GLU A 136 22.40 -10.43 1.28
N GLU A 137 22.81 -11.62 0.88
CA GLU A 137 22.45 -12.22 -0.42
C GLU A 137 21.09 -12.95 -0.38
N LEU A 138 20.44 -13.03 0.79
CA LEU A 138 19.09 -13.57 0.97
C LEU A 138 18.10 -12.42 1.02
N MET A 139 17.16 -12.34 0.07
CA MET A 139 16.23 -11.24 -0.01
C MET A 139 14.79 -11.72 -0.22
N TYR A 140 13.88 -11.11 0.54
CA TYR A 140 12.45 -11.34 0.44
C TYR A 140 11.73 -10.05 0.11
N HIS A 141 11.15 -9.97 -1.08
CA HIS A 141 10.27 -8.87 -1.45
C HIS A 141 8.80 -9.28 -1.38
N VAL A 142 8.04 -8.49 -0.64
CA VAL A 142 6.62 -8.73 -0.42
C VAL A 142 5.80 -7.50 -0.77
N GLY A 143 4.74 -7.70 -1.56
CA GLY A 143 3.83 -6.64 -1.90
C GLY A 143 3.02 -6.15 -0.70
N ARG A 144 2.67 -7.06 0.21
CA ARG A 144 1.99 -6.74 1.47
C ARG A 144 2.22 -7.86 2.47
N PRO A 145 2.98 -7.60 3.54
CA PRO A 145 3.07 -8.53 4.66
C PRO A 145 1.71 -8.63 5.37
N GLY A 146 1.43 -9.77 5.98
CA GLY A 146 0.28 -9.92 6.88
C GLY A 146 0.42 -9.07 8.14
N GLU A 147 -0.67 -8.83 8.83
CA GLU A 147 -0.67 -8.10 10.10
C GLU A 147 -0.38 -9.00 11.32
N ASP A 148 -0.34 -10.31 11.11
CA ASP A 148 0.04 -11.29 12.11
C ASP A 148 1.54 -11.30 12.44
N GLY A 149 2.35 -10.55 11.69
CA GLY A 149 3.80 -10.43 11.88
C GLY A 149 4.58 -11.68 11.47
N TYR A 150 3.96 -12.63 10.77
CA TYR A 150 4.57 -13.93 10.48
C TYR A 150 5.83 -13.80 9.62
N ALA A 151 5.77 -13.03 8.52
CA ALA A 151 6.91 -12.81 7.64
C ALA A 151 8.09 -12.13 8.37
N ASN A 152 7.80 -11.16 9.24
CA ASN A 152 8.82 -10.49 10.06
C ASN A 152 9.52 -11.49 10.99
N ARG A 153 8.76 -12.40 11.60
CA ARG A 153 9.30 -13.46 12.46
C ARG A 153 10.24 -14.39 11.70
N VAL A 154 9.88 -14.77 10.45
CA VAL A 154 10.72 -15.60 9.59
C VAL A 154 12.06 -14.92 9.30
N LEU A 155 12.01 -13.67 8.83
CA LEU A 155 13.21 -12.90 8.51
C LEU A 155 14.11 -12.73 9.75
N GLN A 156 13.53 -12.38 10.91
CA GLN A 156 14.28 -12.28 12.16
C GLN A 156 14.91 -13.61 12.58
N ALA A 157 14.18 -14.73 12.47
CA ALA A 157 14.66 -16.06 12.82
C ALA A 157 15.86 -16.48 11.96
N TRP A 158 15.86 -16.10 10.68
CA TRP A 158 16.97 -16.35 9.77
C TRP A 158 18.11 -15.33 9.90
N GLY A 159 17.88 -14.24 10.62
CA GLY A 159 18.80 -13.11 10.72
C GLY A 159 18.89 -12.30 9.41
N VAL A 160 17.83 -12.26 8.62
CA VAL A 160 17.74 -11.55 7.33
C VAL A 160 17.02 -10.23 7.52
N ASP A 161 17.53 -9.14 6.94
CA ASP A 161 16.88 -7.83 6.94
C ASP A 161 15.72 -7.78 5.91
N GLY A 162 14.75 -6.90 6.12
CA GLY A 162 13.61 -6.70 5.23
C GLY A 162 12.27 -6.72 5.95
N HIS A 163 11.26 -6.16 5.33
CA HIS A 163 9.88 -6.13 5.87
C HIS A 163 8.82 -5.88 4.81
N ASN A 164 8.89 -4.75 4.09
CA ASN A 164 7.82 -4.25 3.23
C ASN A 164 8.39 -3.53 2.02
N SER A 165 8.42 -4.23 0.91
CA SER A 165 9.03 -3.78 -0.34
C SER A 165 8.10 -2.91 -1.20
N HIS A 166 6.83 -2.72 -0.76
CA HIS A 166 5.81 -2.02 -1.56
C HIS A 166 5.66 -0.54 -1.21
N THR A 167 5.87 -0.15 0.03
CA THR A 167 5.40 1.16 0.53
C THR A 167 6.15 2.35 -0.08
N ASN A 168 7.38 2.16 -0.55
CA ASN A 168 8.16 3.18 -1.24
C ASN A 168 7.66 3.54 -2.66
N VAL A 169 6.81 2.71 -3.25
CA VAL A 169 6.07 3.03 -4.49
C VAL A 169 4.60 3.37 -4.21
N CYS A 170 4.22 3.52 -2.93
CA CYS A 170 2.85 3.65 -2.48
C CYS A 170 2.58 4.92 -1.65
N SER A 171 3.20 5.06 -0.48
CA SER A 171 2.83 6.09 0.50
C SER A 171 3.96 6.55 1.42
N SER A 172 5.21 6.19 1.18
CA SER A 172 6.35 6.58 2.04
C SER A 172 6.43 8.08 2.28
N SER A 173 6.17 8.88 1.25
CA SER A 173 6.19 10.35 1.33
C SER A 173 5.13 10.88 2.30
N ALA A 174 3.87 10.42 2.18
CA ALA A 174 2.82 10.82 3.11
C ALA A 174 3.12 10.38 4.54
N ARG A 175 3.63 9.17 4.72
CA ARG A 175 4.00 8.65 6.04
C ARG A 175 5.12 9.45 6.69
N LEU A 176 6.17 9.76 5.95
CA LEU A 176 7.25 10.61 6.46
C LEU A 176 6.73 11.99 6.88
N GLY A 177 5.86 12.60 6.07
CA GLY A 177 5.27 13.90 6.39
C GLY A 177 4.50 13.91 7.71
N HIS A 178 3.72 12.86 8.00
CA HIS A 178 3.03 12.70 9.28
C HIS A 178 4.01 12.39 10.43
N PHE A 179 4.94 11.48 10.19
CA PHE A 179 5.91 11.06 11.21
C PHE A 179 6.77 12.21 11.72
N LEU A 180 7.22 13.08 10.83
CA LEU A 180 7.99 14.28 11.20
C LEU A 180 7.21 15.27 12.06
N TRP A 181 5.88 15.14 12.14
CA TRP A 181 5.05 15.95 13.04
C TRP A 181 4.88 15.31 14.42
N SER A 182 4.57 14.02 14.47
CA SER A 182 3.99 13.38 15.66
C SER A 182 4.78 12.16 16.15
N GLY A 183 5.70 11.63 15.35
CA GLY A 183 6.34 10.33 15.60
C GLY A 183 5.47 9.12 15.22
N ASP A 184 4.30 9.39 14.60
CA ASP A 184 3.38 8.36 14.10
C ASP A 184 3.17 8.53 12.59
N ASP A 185 3.28 7.45 11.82
CA ASP A 185 3.32 7.51 10.37
C ASP A 185 1.96 7.31 9.68
N ARG A 186 0.95 6.83 10.43
CA ARG A 186 -0.36 6.44 9.88
C ARG A 186 -1.53 7.00 10.68
N PRO A 187 -1.89 8.26 10.49
CA PRO A 187 -3.05 8.83 11.15
C PRO A 187 -4.34 8.19 10.65
N SER A 188 -5.30 8.06 11.55
CA SER A 188 -6.63 7.48 11.29
C SER A 188 -7.71 8.52 11.50
N PRO A 189 -8.37 9.03 10.44
CA PRO A 189 -9.39 10.06 10.54
C PRO A 189 -10.74 9.49 11.03
N ASP A 190 -11.42 10.25 11.88
CA ASP A 190 -12.79 9.94 12.32
C ASP A 190 -13.81 10.70 11.47
N TYR A 191 -14.06 10.21 10.28
CA TYR A 191 -14.98 10.85 9.34
C TYR A 191 -16.41 10.90 9.81
N ALA A 192 -16.90 9.86 10.49
CA ALA A 192 -18.32 9.78 10.89
C ALA A 192 -18.76 10.93 11.80
N ASN A 193 -17.85 11.46 12.60
CA ASN A 193 -18.12 12.53 13.56
C ASN A 193 -17.56 13.89 13.13
N ALA A 194 -16.94 13.98 11.96
CA ALA A 194 -16.36 15.22 11.46
C ALA A 194 -17.44 16.27 11.10
N ARG A 195 -17.10 17.55 11.25
CA ARG A 195 -17.88 18.68 10.70
C ARG A 195 -17.38 19.12 9.34
N THR A 196 -16.09 19.04 9.13
CA THR A 196 -15.47 19.30 7.83
C THR A 196 -14.48 18.17 7.53
N ILE A 197 -14.57 17.66 6.32
CA ILE A 197 -13.69 16.61 5.77
C ILE A 197 -12.96 17.20 4.58
N LEU A 198 -11.63 17.18 4.58
CA LEU A 198 -10.83 17.54 3.44
C LEU A 198 -10.09 16.31 2.93
N LEU A 199 -10.31 15.94 1.68
CA LEU A 199 -9.62 14.85 1.00
C LEU A 199 -8.64 15.42 -0.03
N LEU A 200 -7.36 15.16 0.19
CA LEU A 200 -6.30 15.57 -0.72
C LEU A 200 -5.95 14.43 -1.65
N SER A 201 -6.35 14.52 -2.92
CA SER A 201 -6.11 13.52 -3.97
C SER A 201 -6.51 12.10 -3.57
N SER A 202 -7.56 11.96 -2.77
CA SER A 202 -8.03 10.69 -2.23
C SER A 202 -9.48 10.45 -2.64
N HIS A 203 -9.73 9.44 -3.49
CA HIS A 203 -11.09 9.04 -3.77
C HIS A 203 -11.45 7.75 -3.03
N LEU A 204 -12.08 7.88 -1.88
CA LEU A 204 -12.31 6.80 -0.93
C LEU A 204 -13.67 6.13 -1.07
N GLU A 205 -14.67 6.81 -1.61
CA GLU A 205 -16.04 6.31 -1.71
C GLU A 205 -16.26 5.22 -2.75
N THR A 206 -15.27 4.95 -3.61
CA THR A 206 -15.37 3.91 -4.65
C THR A 206 -15.08 2.50 -4.14
N GLY A 207 -14.95 2.31 -2.83
CA GLY A 207 -14.60 1.03 -2.22
C GLY A 207 -13.16 0.60 -2.45
N HIS A 208 -12.32 1.50 -2.97
CA HIS A 208 -10.91 1.23 -3.14
C HIS A 208 -10.15 1.64 -1.88
N TYR A 209 -9.41 0.69 -1.29
CA TYR A 209 -8.76 0.75 0.01
C TYR A 209 -9.75 1.05 1.11
N PHE A 210 -10.46 1.76 1.37
CA PHE A 210 -11.15 2.20 2.56
C PHE A 210 -12.68 2.21 2.37
N ASN A 211 -13.26 1.07 1.97
CA ASN A 211 -14.71 0.94 1.95
C ASN A 211 -15.38 1.38 3.27
N PRO A 212 -14.83 1.10 4.47
CA PRO A 212 -15.33 1.68 5.71
C PRO A 212 -15.35 3.21 5.72
N HIS A 213 -14.35 3.87 5.14
CA HIS A 213 -14.33 5.34 5.02
C HIS A 213 -15.45 5.87 4.13
N ALA A 214 -15.73 5.21 2.99
CA ALA A 214 -16.82 5.63 2.11
C ALA A 214 -18.16 5.71 2.86
N GLN A 215 -18.46 4.69 3.68
CA GLN A 215 -19.67 4.67 4.48
C GLN A 215 -19.73 5.85 5.47
N ARG A 216 -18.62 6.09 6.19
CA ARG A 216 -18.56 7.15 7.24
C ARG A 216 -18.60 8.55 6.64
N ILE A 217 -17.98 8.76 5.48
CA ILE A 217 -18.05 10.04 4.76
C ILE A 217 -19.50 10.33 4.34
N MET A 218 -20.21 9.34 3.79
CA MET A 218 -21.61 9.49 3.41
C MET A 218 -22.53 9.72 4.62
N GLU A 219 -22.27 9.05 5.73
CA GLU A 219 -22.97 9.29 7.00
C GLU A 219 -22.76 10.73 7.48
N ALA A 220 -21.50 11.18 7.54
CA ALA A 220 -21.17 12.54 7.96
C ALA A 220 -21.81 13.60 7.06
N GLN A 221 -21.79 13.42 5.73
CA GLN A 221 -22.47 14.35 4.80
C GLN A 221 -23.99 14.37 5.03
N SER A 222 -24.60 13.21 5.29
CA SER A 222 -26.03 13.13 5.64
C SER A 222 -26.36 13.86 6.93
N ASP A 223 -25.39 13.94 7.85
CA ASP A 223 -25.48 14.68 9.12
C ASP A 223 -25.01 16.15 9.00
N GLY A 224 -24.78 16.63 7.78
CA GLY A 224 -24.48 18.03 7.50
C GLY A 224 -22.98 18.38 7.46
N ALA A 225 -22.07 17.41 7.45
CA ALA A 225 -20.65 17.69 7.30
C ALA A 225 -20.31 18.24 5.92
N THR A 226 -19.37 19.18 5.86
CA THR A 226 -18.83 19.73 4.61
C THR A 226 -17.72 18.83 4.09
N LEU A 227 -17.87 18.31 2.88
CA LEU A 227 -16.82 17.58 2.16
C LEU A 227 -16.10 18.49 1.17
N ILE A 228 -14.79 18.62 1.33
CA ILE A 228 -13.89 19.37 0.45
C ILE A 228 -12.96 18.36 -0.23
N THR A 229 -12.77 18.47 -1.54
CA THR A 229 -11.79 17.65 -2.27
C THR A 229 -10.81 18.53 -3.04
N ILE A 230 -9.54 18.19 -2.98
CA ILE A 230 -8.46 18.74 -3.81
C ILE A 230 -8.02 17.63 -4.75
N ASP A 231 -8.42 17.69 -6.01
CA ASP A 231 -8.10 16.67 -7.04
C ASP A 231 -8.25 17.33 -8.42
N PRO A 232 -7.27 17.25 -9.32
CA PRO A 232 -7.39 17.76 -10.68
C PRO A 232 -8.43 17.01 -11.52
N ARG A 233 -8.89 15.85 -11.05
CA ARG A 233 -9.95 15.05 -11.66
C ARG A 233 -11.28 15.20 -10.90
N LEU A 234 -12.38 15.26 -11.62
CA LEU A 234 -13.71 15.06 -11.06
C LEU A 234 -13.92 13.55 -10.78
N SER A 235 -13.32 13.05 -9.69
CA SER A 235 -13.52 11.69 -9.24
C SER A 235 -14.94 11.48 -8.69
N ASN A 236 -15.34 10.23 -8.45
CA ASN A 236 -16.64 9.95 -7.80
C ASN A 236 -16.78 10.66 -6.46
N THR A 237 -15.69 10.78 -5.69
CA THR A 237 -15.64 11.52 -4.44
C THR A 237 -15.82 13.03 -4.69
N SER A 238 -15.07 13.59 -5.66
CA SER A 238 -15.16 15.01 -6.00
C SER A 238 -16.52 15.41 -6.53
N ALA A 239 -17.20 14.51 -7.26
CA ALA A 239 -18.55 14.73 -7.76
C ALA A 239 -19.63 14.86 -6.66
N LYS A 240 -19.31 14.42 -5.41
CA LYS A 240 -20.17 14.51 -4.22
C LYS A 240 -19.71 15.55 -3.24
N ALA A 241 -18.57 16.20 -3.47
CA ALA A 241 -18.03 17.21 -2.58
C ALA A 241 -18.87 18.51 -2.61
N ASN A 242 -18.97 19.17 -1.46
CA ASN A 242 -19.54 20.52 -1.36
C ASN A 242 -18.61 21.53 -2.05
N LEU A 243 -17.29 21.30 -1.94
CA LEU A 243 -16.27 22.10 -2.61
C LEU A 243 -15.28 21.19 -3.32
N TRP A 244 -15.22 21.29 -4.64
CA TRP A 244 -14.17 20.67 -5.45
C TRP A 244 -13.17 21.74 -5.87
N LEU A 245 -11.90 21.52 -5.50
CA LEU A 245 -10.77 22.42 -5.76
C LEU A 245 -9.79 21.74 -6.72
N PRO A 246 -9.96 21.93 -8.05
CA PRO A 246 -9.12 21.28 -9.05
C PRO A 246 -7.76 21.98 -9.19
N ALA A 247 -6.88 21.81 -8.21
CA ALA A 247 -5.54 22.38 -8.26
C ALA A 247 -4.65 21.72 -9.32
N TYR A 248 -3.68 22.45 -9.86
CA TYR A 248 -2.58 21.84 -10.60
C TYR A 248 -1.75 20.96 -9.68
N SER A 249 -1.31 19.81 -10.17
CA SER A 249 -0.48 18.88 -9.40
C SER A 249 0.83 19.54 -8.99
N GLY A 250 1.30 19.26 -7.78
CA GLY A 250 2.53 19.83 -7.23
C GLY A 250 2.40 21.26 -6.71
N THR A 251 1.18 21.84 -6.78
CA THR A 251 0.90 23.19 -6.22
C THR A 251 0.04 23.14 -4.96
N GLU A 252 -0.34 21.96 -4.51
CA GLU A 252 -1.24 21.76 -3.37
C GLU A 252 -0.70 22.38 -2.09
N GLY A 253 0.65 22.45 -1.92
CA GLY A 253 1.28 23.12 -0.79
C GLY A 253 0.94 24.62 -0.71
N ALA A 254 0.89 25.31 -1.85
CA ALA A 254 0.51 26.74 -1.89
C ALA A 254 -0.96 26.94 -1.49
N LEU A 255 -1.85 26.04 -1.96
CA LEU A 255 -3.26 26.06 -1.60
C LEU A 255 -3.47 25.87 -0.09
N LEU A 256 -2.81 24.86 0.49
CA LEU A 256 -2.90 24.56 1.92
C LEU A 256 -2.33 25.69 2.78
N LEU A 257 -1.22 26.30 2.38
CA LEU A 257 -0.63 27.43 3.12
C LEU A 257 -1.46 28.71 3.02
N ALA A 258 -2.22 28.92 1.94
CA ALA A 258 -3.21 29.99 1.88
C ALA A 258 -4.33 29.80 2.91
N MET A 259 -4.81 28.57 3.07
CA MET A 259 -5.77 28.23 4.13
C MET A 259 -5.16 28.43 5.53
N VAL A 260 -3.91 27.98 5.74
CA VAL A 260 -3.16 28.24 7.00
C VAL A 260 -3.08 29.72 7.30
N ARG A 261 -2.73 30.55 6.32
CA ARG A 261 -2.65 32.01 6.48
C ARG A 261 -3.99 32.60 6.94
N LEU A 262 -5.09 32.20 6.30
CA LEU A 262 -6.43 32.67 6.68
C LEU A 262 -6.79 32.26 8.13
N LEU A 263 -6.55 31.00 8.52
CA LEU A 263 -6.77 30.56 9.89
C LEU A 263 -5.97 31.39 10.91
N LEU A 264 -4.71 31.75 10.59
CA LEU A 264 -3.87 32.55 11.47
C LEU A 264 -4.30 34.03 11.51
N THR A 265 -4.61 34.63 10.35
CA THR A 265 -4.92 36.08 10.27
C THR A 265 -6.30 36.40 10.80
N GLU A 266 -7.25 35.48 10.71
CA GLU A 266 -8.63 35.62 11.18
C GLU A 266 -8.87 34.98 12.57
N ASP A 267 -7.79 34.56 13.24
CA ASP A 267 -7.83 33.91 14.55
C ASP A 267 -8.76 32.68 14.65
N LEU A 268 -8.86 31.89 13.56
CA LEU A 268 -9.67 30.68 13.42
C LEU A 268 -8.92 29.39 13.81
N TYR A 269 -8.03 29.47 14.80
CA TYR A 269 -7.22 28.33 15.26
C TYR A 269 -7.32 28.14 16.79
N ASP A 270 -7.01 26.92 17.26
CA ASP A 270 -7.02 26.57 18.70
C ASP A 270 -5.69 27.05 19.33
N LYS A 271 -5.77 28.23 19.99
CA LYS A 271 -4.60 28.89 20.60
C LYS A 271 -3.98 28.07 21.72
N ASP A 272 -4.81 27.41 22.54
CA ASP A 272 -4.33 26.67 23.71
C ASP A 272 -3.68 25.36 23.28
N PHE A 273 -4.27 24.66 22.30
CA PHE A 273 -3.67 23.48 21.75
C PHE A 273 -2.30 23.76 21.11
N VAL A 274 -2.21 24.79 20.27
CA VAL A 274 -0.95 25.17 19.60
C VAL A 274 0.09 25.61 20.62
N ARG A 275 -0.28 26.45 21.62
CA ARG A 275 0.63 26.90 22.69
C ARG A 275 1.23 25.76 23.47
N ASN A 276 0.41 24.76 23.81
CA ASN A 276 0.80 23.68 24.71
C ASN A 276 1.54 22.55 23.99
N TRP A 277 1.19 22.25 22.74
CA TRP A 277 1.62 21.02 22.09
C TRP A 277 2.55 21.18 20.89
N VAL A 278 2.82 22.38 20.39
CA VAL A 278 3.77 22.63 19.31
C VAL A 278 5.13 23.04 19.86
N ASN A 279 6.22 22.63 19.20
CA ASN A 279 7.59 22.97 19.60
C ASN A 279 8.04 24.38 19.17
N TRP A 280 7.18 25.36 19.34
CA TRP A 280 7.35 26.71 18.86
C TRP A 280 8.54 27.48 19.51
N ARG A 281 8.93 27.16 20.75
CA ARG A 281 10.10 27.78 21.41
C ARG A 281 11.38 27.42 20.69
N GLU A 282 11.57 26.11 20.40
CA GLU A 282 12.71 25.62 19.66
C GLU A 282 12.79 26.24 18.25
N TYR A 283 11.65 26.38 17.57
CA TYR A 283 11.58 27.10 16.29
C TYR A 283 12.10 28.53 16.40
N LEU A 284 11.63 29.32 17.39
CA LEU A 284 12.09 30.69 17.60
C LEU A 284 13.59 30.75 17.93
N GLN A 285 14.05 29.88 18.83
CA GLN A 285 15.46 29.84 19.24
C GLN A 285 16.39 29.55 18.07
N VAL A 286 16.04 28.61 17.20
CA VAL A 286 16.91 28.15 16.12
C VAL A 286 16.78 29.02 14.88
N GLN A 287 15.55 29.33 14.45
CA GLN A 287 15.30 30.00 13.16
C GLN A 287 15.23 31.54 13.30
N HIS A 288 14.92 32.05 14.49
CA HIS A 288 14.71 33.46 14.74
C HIS A 288 15.43 33.93 16.05
N PRO A 289 16.75 33.66 16.18
CA PRO A 289 17.47 34.05 17.37
C PRO A 289 17.40 35.57 17.56
N GLY A 290 17.03 36.00 18.75
CA GLY A 290 16.82 37.45 19.09
C GLY A 290 15.36 37.90 19.08
N ARG A 291 14.40 37.11 18.64
CA ARG A 291 12.98 37.36 18.90
C ARG A 291 12.62 36.94 20.32
N PRO A 292 11.65 37.59 20.97
CA PRO A 292 11.14 37.14 22.27
C PRO A 292 10.57 35.70 22.20
N GLU A 293 10.93 34.86 23.15
CA GLU A 293 10.44 33.45 23.21
C GLU A 293 9.03 33.39 23.81
N THR A 294 8.10 34.12 23.20
CA THR A 294 6.68 34.13 23.60
C THR A 294 5.80 33.50 22.51
N PHE A 295 4.63 33.05 22.92
CA PHE A 295 3.68 32.46 21.96
C PHE A 295 3.18 33.50 20.95
N GLU A 296 3.00 34.74 21.40
CA GLU A 296 2.61 35.88 20.57
C GLU A 296 3.68 36.19 19.50
N SER A 297 4.95 36.13 19.88
CA SER A 297 6.08 36.24 18.94
C SER A 297 6.10 35.11 17.91
N PHE A 298 5.79 33.89 18.34
CA PHE A 298 5.67 32.74 17.44
C PHE A 298 4.55 32.95 16.41
N ILE A 299 3.35 33.32 16.84
CA ILE A 299 2.23 33.58 15.94
C ILE A 299 2.50 34.74 14.98
N ALA A 300 3.11 35.82 15.47
CA ALA A 300 3.53 36.93 14.61
C ALA A 300 4.52 36.45 13.54
N THR A 301 5.52 35.64 13.94
CA THR A 301 6.49 35.05 13.01
C THR A 301 5.84 34.15 11.98
N LEU A 302 4.85 33.33 12.36
CA LEU A 302 4.11 32.52 11.39
C LEU A 302 3.31 33.36 10.40
N LYS A 303 2.64 34.42 10.88
CA LYS A 303 1.92 35.35 10.01
C LYS A 303 2.84 36.01 8.98
N GLU A 304 4.05 36.38 9.38
CA GLU A 304 5.09 36.89 8.46
C GLU A 304 5.59 35.82 7.49
N GLN A 305 5.93 34.63 7.97
CA GLN A 305 6.45 33.53 7.16
C GLN A 305 5.49 33.12 6.05
N TYR A 306 4.19 33.12 6.32
CA TYR A 306 3.16 32.73 5.36
C TYR A 306 2.44 33.92 4.71
N ALA A 307 2.93 35.15 4.88
CA ALA A 307 2.29 36.37 4.37
C ALA A 307 2.05 36.36 2.86
N GLN A 308 2.99 35.76 2.10
CA GLN A 308 2.88 35.68 0.64
C GLN A 308 1.74 34.77 0.12
N PHE A 309 1.29 33.82 0.95
CA PHE A 309 0.26 32.87 0.53
C PHE A 309 -1.14 33.47 0.68
N THR A 310 -1.40 34.59 -0.04
CA THR A 310 -2.76 35.13 -0.10
C THR A 310 -3.67 34.23 -0.95
N PRO A 311 -4.99 34.32 -0.82
CA PRO A 311 -5.91 33.59 -1.72
C PRO A 311 -5.65 33.89 -3.20
N GLU A 312 -5.27 35.12 -3.54
CA GLU A 312 -4.97 35.54 -4.92
C GLU A 312 -3.65 34.93 -5.41
N TYR A 313 -2.61 34.89 -4.57
CA TYR A 313 -1.36 34.19 -4.89
C TYR A 313 -1.63 32.71 -5.14
N ALA A 314 -2.35 32.07 -4.22
CA ALA A 314 -2.69 30.67 -4.36
C ALA A 314 -3.57 30.39 -5.58
N ALA A 315 -4.51 31.29 -5.91
CA ALA A 315 -5.31 31.19 -7.12
C ALA A 315 -4.46 31.25 -8.39
N ALA A 316 -3.50 32.16 -8.45
CA ALA A 316 -2.57 32.30 -9.58
C ALA A 316 -1.64 31.09 -9.73
N GLU A 317 -1.25 30.46 -8.62
CA GLU A 317 -0.35 29.32 -8.57
C GLU A 317 -1.06 27.99 -8.86
N THR A 318 -2.22 27.79 -8.24
CA THR A 318 -2.95 26.51 -8.29
C THR A 318 -4.05 26.49 -9.35
N GLY A 319 -4.48 27.65 -9.83
CA GLY A 319 -5.61 27.84 -10.71
C GLY A 319 -6.97 27.59 -10.06
N VAL A 320 -7.03 27.51 -8.73
CA VAL A 320 -8.28 27.45 -7.96
C VAL A 320 -8.73 28.86 -7.63
N ALA A 321 -10.00 29.21 -7.85
CA ALA A 321 -10.49 30.57 -7.60
C ALA A 321 -10.34 30.98 -6.12
N ALA A 322 -9.96 32.24 -5.88
CA ALA A 322 -9.62 32.76 -4.55
C ALA A 322 -10.78 32.65 -3.54
N ASP A 323 -12.02 32.92 -3.98
CA ASP A 323 -13.22 32.77 -3.17
C ASP A 323 -13.43 31.32 -2.68
N ARG A 324 -13.17 30.34 -3.53
CA ARG A 324 -13.24 28.92 -3.16
C ARG A 324 -12.20 28.53 -2.12
N ILE A 325 -11.02 29.15 -2.18
CA ILE A 325 -9.96 28.94 -1.17
C ILE A 325 -10.40 29.50 0.17
N VAL A 326 -11.01 30.70 0.17
CA VAL A 326 -11.56 31.33 1.39
C VAL A 326 -12.68 30.49 1.98
N ASP A 327 -13.63 30.01 1.16
CA ASP A 327 -14.73 29.15 1.61
C ASP A 327 -14.22 27.88 2.27
N ALA A 328 -13.19 27.25 1.70
CA ALA A 328 -12.58 26.05 2.26
C ALA A 328 -11.89 26.32 3.61
N ALA A 329 -11.13 27.42 3.71
CA ALA A 329 -10.48 27.83 4.95
C ALA A 329 -11.50 28.12 6.06
N HIS A 330 -12.56 28.84 5.76
CA HIS A 330 -13.65 29.12 6.70
C HIS A 330 -14.38 27.86 7.16
N ALA A 331 -14.65 26.90 6.24
CA ALA A 331 -15.24 25.63 6.60
C ALA A 331 -14.36 24.82 7.56
N ILE A 332 -13.03 24.84 7.35
CA ILE A 332 -12.05 24.20 8.23
C ILE A 332 -12.02 24.89 9.59
N GLY A 333 -11.90 26.24 9.64
CA GLY A 333 -11.88 26.99 10.88
C GLY A 333 -13.15 26.81 11.72
N LYS A 334 -14.33 26.83 11.08
CA LYS A 334 -15.63 26.59 11.74
C LYS A 334 -15.80 25.17 12.29
N ALA A 335 -15.08 24.19 11.75
CA ALA A 335 -15.10 22.83 12.26
C ALA A 335 -14.45 22.72 13.66
N GLY A 336 -13.52 23.61 14.00
CA GLY A 336 -12.72 23.54 15.21
C GLY A 336 -12.01 22.19 15.27
N ASN A 337 -12.01 21.54 16.42
CA ASN A 337 -11.35 20.24 16.64
C ASN A 337 -12.07 19.02 16.01
N ARG A 338 -13.08 19.25 15.15
CA ARG A 338 -13.78 18.22 14.37
C ARG A 338 -13.48 18.32 12.88
N PHE A 339 -12.25 18.64 12.54
CA PHE A 339 -11.71 18.65 11.20
C PHE A 339 -10.99 17.33 10.92
N ALA A 340 -11.44 16.55 9.95
CA ALA A 340 -10.83 15.29 9.52
C ALA A 340 -10.24 15.41 8.12
N THR A 341 -9.08 14.83 7.91
CA THR A 341 -8.41 14.86 6.61
C THR A 341 -7.64 13.58 6.33
N HIS A 342 -7.37 13.32 5.05
CA HIS A 342 -6.54 12.22 4.60
C HIS A 342 -5.78 12.59 3.33
N SER A 343 -4.48 12.29 3.34
CA SER A 343 -3.61 12.28 2.18
C SER A 343 -2.84 10.97 2.17
N TRP A 344 -3.15 10.09 1.25
CA TRP A 344 -2.51 8.79 1.21
C TRP A 344 -1.58 8.64 0.02
N ARG A 345 -1.99 9.15 -1.13
CA ARG A 345 -1.30 8.97 -2.41
C ARG A 345 -1.44 10.23 -3.26
N ALA A 346 -1.22 10.09 -4.55
CA ALA A 346 -1.31 11.14 -5.56
C ALA A 346 -0.50 12.39 -5.20
N ALA A 347 -1.04 13.42 -4.59
CA ALA A 347 -0.28 14.64 -4.29
C ALA A 347 1.02 14.37 -3.52
N ALA A 348 0.97 13.51 -2.48
CA ALA A 348 2.15 13.18 -1.69
C ALA A 348 3.10 12.20 -2.39
N ALA A 349 2.57 11.23 -3.15
CA ALA A 349 3.36 10.21 -3.83
C ALA A 349 3.69 10.57 -5.28
N GLY A 350 2.98 11.50 -5.89
CA GLY A 350 3.21 11.94 -7.26
C GLY A 350 4.38 12.91 -7.39
N ASN A 351 4.62 13.73 -6.38
CA ASN A 351 5.51 14.86 -6.45
C ASN A 351 6.83 14.67 -5.68
N LEU A 352 7.91 15.18 -6.23
CA LEU A 352 9.11 15.49 -5.46
C LEU A 352 8.72 16.43 -4.31
N TRP A 353 9.22 16.16 -3.11
CA TRP A 353 8.86 16.86 -1.87
C TRP A 353 7.39 16.66 -1.44
N GLY A 354 6.73 15.62 -1.90
CA GLY A 354 5.33 15.35 -1.53
C GLY A 354 5.08 15.20 -0.03
N TRP A 355 6.09 14.82 0.76
CA TRP A 355 6.01 14.79 2.22
C TRP A 355 5.86 16.20 2.83
N GLN A 356 6.35 17.27 2.17
CA GLN A 356 6.07 18.64 2.57
C GLN A 356 4.61 19.02 2.34
N ILE A 357 4.00 18.57 1.25
CA ILE A 357 2.55 18.75 1.03
C ILE A 357 1.77 18.13 2.20
N THR A 358 2.17 16.94 2.64
CA THR A 358 1.55 16.29 3.81
C THR A 358 1.81 17.09 5.10
N ARG A 359 3.01 17.66 5.29
CA ARG A 359 3.28 18.53 6.45
C ARG A 359 2.40 19.78 6.44
N CYS A 360 2.19 20.40 5.28
CA CYS A 360 1.28 21.56 5.15
C CYS A 360 -0.18 21.15 5.44
N LEU A 361 -0.61 19.98 4.98
CA LEU A 361 -1.95 19.47 5.30
C LEU A 361 -2.14 19.24 6.80
N TYR A 362 -1.15 18.60 7.43
CA TYR A 362 -1.23 18.30 8.87
C TYR A 362 -1.15 19.57 9.74
N LEU A 363 -0.53 20.65 9.25
CA LEU A 363 -0.56 21.95 9.93
C LEU A 363 -1.99 22.47 10.12
N LEU A 364 -2.91 22.23 9.19
CA LEU A 364 -4.35 22.53 9.38
C LEU A 364 -4.96 21.73 10.53
N VAL A 365 -4.60 20.46 10.66
CA VAL A 365 -5.05 19.58 11.77
C VAL A 365 -4.51 20.10 13.10
N VAL A 366 -3.26 20.54 13.13
CA VAL A 366 -2.61 21.11 14.33
C VAL A 366 -3.24 22.45 14.72
N LEU A 367 -3.45 23.34 13.77
CA LEU A 367 -4.03 24.65 14.02
C LEU A 367 -5.47 24.55 14.55
N THR A 368 -6.26 23.61 14.05
CA THR A 368 -7.64 23.37 14.52
C THR A 368 -7.74 22.57 15.82
N GLY A 369 -6.62 22.09 16.38
CA GLY A 369 -6.62 21.21 17.56
C GLY A 369 -7.26 19.84 17.30
N SER A 370 -7.34 19.40 16.04
CA SER A 370 -8.06 18.18 15.63
C SER A 370 -7.23 16.90 15.80
N VAL A 371 -6.26 16.89 16.71
CA VAL A 371 -5.36 15.76 16.96
C VAL A 371 -5.90 14.86 18.08
N GLY A 372 -6.26 13.62 17.75
CA GLY A 372 -6.78 12.63 18.70
C GLY A 372 -8.19 12.94 19.23
N THR A 373 -8.95 13.78 18.54
CA THR A 373 -10.29 14.24 18.94
C THR A 373 -11.39 13.51 18.19
N VAL A 374 -12.62 13.52 18.76
CA VAL A 374 -13.82 13.03 18.07
C VAL A 374 -14.08 13.89 16.84
N GLY A 375 -14.19 13.27 15.68
CA GLY A 375 -14.33 13.96 14.40
C GLY A 375 -13.06 14.62 13.87
N GLY A 376 -11.92 14.35 14.50
CA GLY A 376 -10.59 14.79 14.08
C GLY A 376 -9.74 13.64 13.50
N VAL A 377 -8.45 13.68 13.77
CA VAL A 377 -7.46 12.73 13.25
C VAL A 377 -6.70 12.07 14.40
N ASN A 378 -6.85 10.77 14.57
CA ASN A 378 -6.04 10.01 15.50
C ASN A 378 -4.61 9.90 14.99
N LEU A 379 -3.64 9.92 15.90
CA LEU A 379 -2.20 9.91 15.58
C LEU A 379 -1.77 8.64 14.85
N HIS A 380 -2.27 7.49 15.31
CA HIS A 380 -1.93 6.19 14.77
C HIS A 380 -3.20 5.36 14.56
N ALA A 381 -3.05 4.30 13.80
CA ALA A 381 -4.06 3.29 13.64
C ALA A 381 -4.26 2.52 14.95
N ALA A 382 -5.10 3.04 15.84
CA ALA A 382 -5.26 2.55 17.20
C ALA A 382 -5.79 1.12 17.30
N ASN A 383 -6.33 0.60 16.22
CA ASN A 383 -6.80 -0.78 16.09
C ASN A 383 -5.74 -1.73 15.54
N LYS A 384 -4.49 -1.29 15.46
CA LYS A 384 -3.41 -2.14 14.96
C LYS A 384 -3.09 -3.26 15.95
N PHE A 385 -3.11 -4.47 15.42
CA PHE A 385 -2.79 -5.67 16.15
C PHE A 385 -1.26 -5.87 16.27
N VAL A 386 -0.79 -6.19 17.46
CA VAL A 386 0.62 -6.51 17.72
C VAL A 386 0.70 -7.95 18.23
N PRO A 387 1.14 -8.91 17.42
CA PRO A 387 1.17 -10.31 17.78
C PRO A 387 2.24 -10.60 18.84
N LYS A 388 1.91 -11.47 19.78
CA LYS A 388 2.84 -12.05 20.75
C LYS A 388 3.16 -13.48 20.32
N HIS A 389 4.36 -13.69 19.84
CA HIS A 389 4.81 -15.02 19.40
C HIS A 389 5.25 -15.91 20.56
N PRO A 390 5.04 -17.25 20.46
CA PRO A 390 5.84 -18.18 21.24
C PRO A 390 7.29 -18.10 20.75
N ASN A 391 8.27 -18.10 21.56
CA ASN A 391 9.69 -18.05 21.17
C ASN A 391 10.04 -16.94 20.15
N PRO A 392 9.94 -15.65 20.50
CA PRO A 392 10.26 -14.57 19.59
C PRO A 392 11.75 -14.57 19.23
N PRO A 393 12.10 -14.46 17.93
CA PRO A 393 13.48 -14.34 17.51
C PRO A 393 14.07 -12.97 17.90
N PRO A 394 15.41 -12.90 18.09
CA PRO A 394 16.09 -11.64 18.36
C PRO A 394 16.07 -10.73 17.11
N PRO A 395 16.28 -9.43 17.27
CA PRO A 395 16.46 -8.53 16.13
C PRO A 395 17.74 -8.89 15.35
N PRO A 396 17.76 -8.66 14.01
CA PRO A 396 18.94 -8.90 13.19
C PRO A 396 20.12 -8.02 13.62
N ASP A 397 21.33 -8.54 13.50
CA ASP A 397 22.58 -7.91 13.94
C ASP A 397 23.32 -7.15 12.83
N TYR A 398 22.73 -7.02 11.66
CA TYR A 398 23.30 -6.32 10.51
C TYR A 398 22.28 -5.45 9.77
N TRP A 399 22.77 -4.69 8.79
CA TRP A 399 22.02 -3.75 7.98
C TRP A 399 22.23 -4.05 6.49
N ASN A 400 21.18 -4.29 5.73
CA ASN A 400 21.27 -4.55 4.29
C ASN A 400 21.19 -3.25 3.48
N GLU A 401 22.32 -2.84 2.89
CA GLU A 401 22.43 -1.64 2.06
C GLU A 401 21.65 -1.73 0.74
N LEU A 402 21.31 -2.93 0.25
CA LEU A 402 20.47 -3.07 -0.94
C LEU A 402 19.00 -2.75 -0.66
N LEU A 403 18.57 -2.87 0.61
CA LEU A 403 17.21 -2.54 1.04
C LEU A 403 17.12 -1.10 1.57
N PHE A 404 18.06 -0.73 2.44
CA PHE A 404 18.10 0.57 3.12
C PHE A 404 19.46 1.26 2.86
N PRO A 405 19.65 1.78 1.65
CA PRO A 405 20.93 2.37 1.27
C PRO A 405 21.21 3.66 2.05
N ARG A 406 22.50 3.89 2.31
CA ARG A 406 22.98 5.09 3.02
C ARG A 406 22.60 6.42 2.36
N GLU A 407 22.24 6.40 1.10
CA GLU A 407 21.77 7.58 0.37
C GLU A 407 20.43 8.10 0.88
N PHE A 408 19.65 7.26 1.56
CA PHE A 408 18.30 7.58 2.04
C PHE A 408 18.16 7.37 3.57
N PRO A 409 18.90 8.10 4.41
CA PRO A 409 18.88 7.87 5.86
C PRO A 409 17.54 8.15 6.52
N LEU A 410 16.67 8.95 5.88
CA LEU A 410 15.34 9.29 6.37
C LEU A 410 14.22 8.47 5.72
N ALA A 411 14.52 7.55 4.79
CA ALA A 411 13.52 6.69 4.19
C ALA A 411 13.00 5.65 5.19
N PHE A 412 11.68 5.54 5.30
CA PHE A 412 11.01 4.62 6.22
C PHE A 412 11.01 3.17 5.74
N HIS A 413 10.98 2.97 4.42
CA HIS A 413 10.74 1.68 3.77
C HIS A 413 11.87 1.32 2.83
N GLU A 414 11.94 0.04 2.51
CA GLU A 414 12.93 -0.52 1.60
C GLU A 414 12.91 0.17 0.24
N MET A 415 14.09 0.46 -0.30
CA MET A 415 14.25 1.07 -1.63
C MET A 415 14.18 0.02 -2.75
N SER A 416 13.21 -0.89 -2.64
CA SER A 416 13.07 -2.10 -3.47
C SER A 416 13.06 -1.83 -4.98
N TYR A 417 12.44 -0.73 -5.42
CA TYR A 417 12.34 -0.40 -6.84
C TYR A 417 13.67 0.08 -7.45
N LEU A 418 14.69 0.37 -6.63
CA LEU A 418 16.05 0.70 -7.08
C LEU A 418 16.94 -0.52 -7.25
N LEU A 419 16.53 -1.69 -6.78
CA LEU A 419 17.33 -2.92 -6.80
C LEU A 419 17.93 -3.24 -8.17
N PRO A 420 17.23 -3.13 -9.31
CA PRO A 420 17.82 -3.41 -10.62
C PRO A 420 19.04 -2.54 -10.91
N HIS A 421 18.96 -1.26 -10.58
CA HIS A 421 20.05 -0.32 -10.79
C HIS A 421 21.25 -0.61 -9.87
N PHE A 422 20.99 -0.95 -8.61
CA PHE A 422 22.05 -1.34 -7.65
C PHE A 422 22.79 -2.60 -8.12
N LEU A 423 22.05 -3.61 -8.59
CA LEU A 423 22.65 -4.83 -9.13
C LEU A 423 23.43 -4.59 -10.43
N LYS A 424 22.95 -3.70 -11.32
CA LYS A 424 23.68 -3.29 -12.53
C LYS A 424 24.99 -2.56 -12.21
N GLU A 425 25.02 -1.78 -11.14
CA GLU A 425 26.21 -1.08 -10.64
C GLU A 425 27.18 -1.99 -9.87
N GLY A 426 26.82 -3.27 -9.65
CA GLY A 426 27.65 -4.20 -8.89
C GLY A 426 27.69 -3.92 -7.40
N ARG A 427 26.67 -3.27 -6.82
CA ARG A 427 26.59 -2.97 -5.37
C ARG A 427 26.34 -4.21 -4.51
N GLY A 428 26.04 -5.34 -5.13
CA GLY A 428 25.83 -6.64 -4.51
C GLY A 428 25.26 -7.63 -5.53
N LYS A 429 24.96 -8.82 -5.04
CA LYS A 429 24.24 -9.88 -5.76
C LYS A 429 23.30 -10.58 -4.78
N LEU A 430 22.37 -11.38 -5.30
CA LEU A 430 21.45 -12.18 -4.51
C LEU A 430 21.71 -13.66 -4.79
N ASP A 431 21.88 -14.45 -3.75
CA ASP A 431 21.96 -15.91 -3.84
C ASP A 431 20.56 -16.54 -3.91
N VAL A 432 19.63 -16.09 -3.02
CA VAL A 432 18.22 -16.48 -3.06
C VAL A 432 17.31 -15.25 -2.95
N TYR A 433 16.45 -15.09 -3.93
CA TYR A 433 15.49 -14.00 -4.02
C TYR A 433 14.06 -14.51 -4.00
N PHE A 434 13.28 -14.13 -2.99
CA PHE A 434 11.86 -14.44 -2.92
C PHE A 434 10.99 -13.27 -3.37
N THR A 435 9.99 -13.58 -4.19
CA THR A 435 8.89 -12.64 -4.47
C THR A 435 7.55 -13.23 -4.03
N ARG A 436 6.77 -12.46 -3.28
CA ARG A 436 5.45 -12.86 -2.80
C ARG A 436 4.44 -11.74 -2.95
N VAL A 437 3.40 -11.96 -3.77
CA VAL A 437 2.42 -10.90 -4.08
C VAL A 437 3.13 -9.58 -4.47
N TYR A 438 4.33 -9.73 -5.00
CA TYR A 438 5.19 -8.66 -5.46
C TYR A 438 5.57 -8.94 -6.92
N ASN A 439 5.07 -8.11 -7.82
CA ASN A 439 5.25 -8.24 -9.25
C ASN A 439 5.97 -6.99 -9.79
N PRO A 440 7.26 -6.80 -9.45
CA PRO A 440 7.98 -5.56 -9.74
C PRO A 440 8.08 -5.26 -11.23
N LEU A 441 8.16 -6.26 -12.06
CA LEU A 441 8.18 -6.09 -13.52
C LEU A 441 6.94 -5.36 -14.05
N TRP A 442 5.80 -5.47 -13.35
CA TRP A 442 4.55 -4.82 -13.71
C TRP A 442 4.18 -3.63 -12.81
N THR A 443 4.47 -3.69 -11.51
CA THR A 443 4.03 -2.67 -10.55
C THR A 443 4.99 -1.50 -10.41
N ASN A 444 6.30 -1.74 -10.58
CA ASN A 444 7.32 -0.71 -10.39
C ASN A 444 7.52 0.11 -11.67
N PRO A 445 8.14 1.29 -11.59
CA PRO A 445 8.65 1.96 -12.78
C PRO A 445 9.80 1.15 -13.39
N ASP A 446 10.10 1.40 -14.66
CA ASP A 446 11.24 0.80 -15.37
C ASP A 446 11.29 -0.74 -15.29
N GLY A 447 10.18 -1.37 -15.66
CA GLY A 447 10.05 -2.83 -15.57
C GLY A 447 11.06 -3.61 -16.43
N PHE A 448 11.55 -3.05 -17.54
CA PHE A 448 12.56 -3.75 -18.36
C PHE A 448 13.92 -3.83 -17.68
N SER A 449 14.32 -2.87 -16.86
CA SER A 449 15.51 -3.02 -16.00
C SER A 449 15.35 -4.16 -14.99
N TRP A 450 14.13 -4.39 -14.48
CA TRP A 450 13.82 -5.58 -13.68
C TRP A 450 13.98 -6.86 -14.50
N MET A 451 13.46 -6.90 -15.72
CA MET A 451 13.55 -8.07 -16.58
C MET A 451 15.01 -8.43 -16.87
N GLU A 452 15.88 -7.44 -17.08
CA GLU A 452 17.32 -7.65 -17.31
C GLU A 452 18.00 -8.35 -16.14
N VAL A 453 17.79 -7.85 -14.91
CA VAL A 453 18.43 -8.45 -13.72
C VAL A 453 17.80 -9.80 -13.33
N LEU A 454 16.50 -9.98 -13.57
CA LEU A 454 15.85 -11.27 -13.34
C LEU A 454 16.35 -12.37 -14.30
N ARG A 455 16.81 -12.01 -15.49
CA ARG A 455 17.43 -12.97 -16.45
C ARG A 455 18.88 -13.30 -16.14
N ASP A 456 19.56 -12.46 -15.38
CA ASP A 456 20.99 -12.57 -15.10
C ASP A 456 21.23 -13.41 -13.83
N GLU A 457 21.65 -14.65 -14.00
CA GLU A 457 21.90 -15.59 -12.90
C GLU A 457 23.13 -15.20 -12.05
N ASP A 458 24.05 -14.39 -12.57
CA ASP A 458 25.18 -13.86 -11.79
C ASP A 458 24.73 -12.78 -10.80
N LYS A 459 23.62 -12.09 -11.09
CA LYS A 459 23.02 -11.06 -10.22
C LYS A 459 22.00 -11.64 -9.24
N ILE A 460 21.18 -12.58 -9.71
CA ILE A 460 20.16 -13.27 -8.91
C ILE A 460 20.33 -14.77 -9.15
N GLY A 461 21.02 -15.47 -8.25
CA GLY A 461 21.37 -16.86 -8.38
C GLY A 461 20.17 -17.82 -8.39
N MET A 462 19.17 -17.58 -7.53
CA MET A 462 17.91 -18.32 -7.52
C MET A 462 16.75 -17.38 -7.24
N HIS A 463 15.74 -17.37 -8.09
CA HIS A 463 14.50 -16.63 -7.90
C HIS A 463 13.34 -17.59 -7.56
N VAL A 464 12.74 -17.43 -6.40
CA VAL A 464 11.59 -18.21 -5.93
C VAL A 464 10.35 -17.34 -5.89
N SER A 465 9.34 -17.66 -6.67
CA SER A 465 8.07 -16.94 -6.70
C SER A 465 7.00 -17.69 -5.89
N LEU A 466 6.52 -17.09 -4.81
CA LEU A 466 5.39 -17.57 -4.03
C LEU A 466 4.12 -16.97 -4.62
N SER A 467 3.39 -17.72 -5.43
CA SER A 467 2.30 -17.15 -6.22
C SER A 467 1.12 -18.12 -6.40
N PRO A 468 -0.14 -17.67 -6.24
CA PRO A 468 -1.30 -18.47 -6.57
C PRO A 468 -1.62 -18.49 -8.08
N THR A 469 -1.13 -17.50 -8.82
CA THR A 469 -1.44 -17.28 -10.23
C THR A 469 -0.20 -16.76 -10.97
N TRP A 470 -0.20 -16.89 -12.29
CA TRP A 470 0.87 -16.36 -13.13
C TRP A 470 0.99 -14.84 -13.04
N SER A 471 2.22 -14.36 -13.05
CA SER A 471 2.55 -12.92 -13.12
C SER A 471 3.74 -12.70 -14.02
N GLU A 472 3.92 -11.46 -14.47
CA GLU A 472 5.04 -11.05 -15.32
C GLU A 472 6.38 -11.37 -14.67
N THR A 473 6.51 -11.16 -13.36
CA THR A 473 7.73 -11.47 -12.59
C THR A 473 7.92 -12.97 -12.38
N ALA A 474 6.86 -13.71 -12.06
CA ALA A 474 6.94 -15.15 -11.84
C ALA A 474 7.42 -15.91 -13.08
N TRP A 475 7.20 -15.35 -14.28
CA TRP A 475 7.65 -15.92 -15.54
C TRP A 475 9.19 -16.07 -15.64
N PHE A 476 9.93 -15.33 -14.82
CA PHE A 476 11.40 -15.34 -14.74
C PHE A 476 11.93 -16.06 -13.49
N ALA A 477 11.09 -16.79 -12.77
CA ALA A 477 11.49 -17.51 -11.57
C ALA A 477 12.14 -18.87 -11.91
N ASP A 478 12.97 -19.38 -10.98
CA ASP A 478 13.52 -20.72 -11.04
C ASP A 478 12.56 -21.74 -10.39
N TYR A 479 11.86 -21.29 -9.34
CA TYR A 479 10.77 -22.02 -8.70
C TYR A 479 9.52 -21.17 -8.65
N ILE A 480 8.37 -21.76 -9.00
CA ILE A 480 7.05 -21.19 -8.75
C ILE A 480 6.31 -22.12 -7.78
N LEU A 481 6.06 -21.62 -6.58
CA LEU A 481 5.47 -22.38 -5.51
C LEU A 481 4.02 -21.95 -5.31
N PRO A 482 3.05 -22.89 -5.41
CA PRO A 482 1.63 -22.59 -5.37
C PRO A 482 1.19 -22.21 -3.96
N MET A 483 0.76 -20.94 -3.78
CA MET A 483 0.27 -20.41 -2.52
C MET A 483 -1.24 -20.21 -2.54
N GLY A 484 -1.89 -20.41 -1.39
CA GLY A 484 -3.32 -20.27 -1.23
C GLY A 484 -3.86 -18.89 -1.54
N LEU A 485 -4.97 -18.82 -2.25
CA LEU A 485 -5.80 -17.63 -2.37
C LEU A 485 -6.45 -17.28 -1.01
N GLY A 486 -7.12 -16.14 -0.95
CA GLY A 486 -7.65 -15.61 0.32
C GLY A 486 -8.59 -16.55 1.10
N THR A 487 -9.22 -17.53 0.45
CA THR A 487 -10.11 -18.53 1.07
C THR A 487 -9.43 -19.85 1.42
N GLU A 488 -8.11 -19.95 1.24
CA GLU A 488 -7.33 -21.19 1.35
C GLU A 488 -6.20 -21.07 2.38
N ARG A 489 -6.17 -20.00 3.16
CA ARG A 489 -5.13 -19.71 4.15
C ARG A 489 -5.64 -18.88 5.31
N HIS A 490 -4.90 -18.90 6.40
CA HIS A 490 -5.08 -18.01 7.53
C HIS A 490 -4.37 -16.67 7.29
N ASP A 491 -4.88 -15.62 7.95
CA ASP A 491 -4.26 -14.31 8.09
C ASP A 491 -5.05 -13.47 9.09
N THR A 492 -4.46 -12.44 9.65
CA THR A 492 -5.18 -11.45 10.47
C THR A 492 -4.98 -10.06 9.93
N MET A 493 -5.95 -9.21 10.12
CA MET A 493 -5.89 -7.80 9.77
C MET A 493 -6.60 -6.96 10.81
N SER A 494 -5.86 -6.04 11.39
CA SER A 494 -6.37 -4.98 12.23
C SER A 494 -6.53 -3.73 11.38
N GLN A 495 -7.77 -3.32 11.14
CA GLN A 495 -8.04 -2.17 10.28
C GLN A 495 -7.80 -0.85 11.00
N GLU A 496 -7.18 0.05 10.32
CA GLU A 496 -6.67 1.31 10.82
C GLU A 496 -7.39 2.55 10.25
N THR A 497 -8.57 2.40 9.72
CA THR A 497 -9.21 3.46 8.92
C THR A 497 -10.50 4.04 9.50
N HIS A 498 -10.81 3.78 10.75
CA HIS A 498 -11.92 4.41 11.45
C HIS A 498 -11.71 4.34 12.97
N ALA A 499 -12.59 5.00 13.72
CA ALA A 499 -12.40 5.19 15.15
C ALA A 499 -12.62 3.96 16.06
N GLY A 500 -12.98 2.80 15.52
CA GLY A 500 -13.14 1.57 16.31
C GLY A 500 -11.90 0.66 16.24
N GLN A 501 -11.67 -0.08 17.30
CA GLN A 501 -10.62 -1.10 17.37
C GLN A 501 -11.21 -2.49 17.14
N TRP A 502 -10.74 -3.20 16.11
CA TRP A 502 -11.19 -4.55 15.81
C TRP A 502 -10.11 -5.35 15.08
N LEU A 503 -10.21 -6.66 15.18
CA LEU A 503 -9.35 -7.62 14.49
C LEU A 503 -10.20 -8.50 13.59
N GLY A 504 -9.90 -8.50 12.30
CA GLY A 504 -10.47 -9.43 11.32
C GLY A 504 -9.60 -10.67 11.17
N PHE A 505 -10.25 -11.82 10.93
CA PHE A 505 -9.60 -13.09 10.75
C PHE A 505 -9.97 -13.71 9.40
N ARG A 506 -8.95 -13.88 8.57
CA ARG A 506 -9.05 -14.72 7.38
C ARG A 506 -8.83 -16.16 7.81
N GLN A 507 -9.73 -17.04 7.39
CA GLN A 507 -9.61 -18.47 7.64
C GLN A 507 -9.72 -19.26 6.33
N PRO A 508 -9.13 -20.47 6.25
CA PRO A 508 -9.22 -21.32 5.08
C PRO A 508 -10.64 -21.91 4.98
N VAL A 509 -11.46 -21.30 4.12
CA VAL A 509 -12.90 -21.56 4.01
C VAL A 509 -13.20 -23.00 3.66
N LEU A 510 -12.46 -23.59 2.70
CA LEU A 510 -12.67 -24.98 2.29
C LEU A 510 -12.28 -25.97 3.40
N ARG A 511 -11.19 -25.72 4.12
CA ARG A 511 -10.80 -26.52 5.28
C ARG A 511 -11.92 -26.55 6.33
N VAL A 512 -12.42 -25.37 6.71
CA VAL A 512 -13.51 -25.24 7.69
C VAL A 512 -14.79 -25.96 7.21
N ALA A 513 -15.13 -25.88 5.93
CA ALA A 513 -16.27 -26.58 5.38
C ALA A 513 -16.11 -28.11 5.45
N ARG A 514 -14.92 -28.63 5.12
CA ARG A 514 -14.60 -30.06 5.18
C ARG A 514 -14.55 -30.53 6.63
N GLU A 515 -14.03 -29.75 7.56
CA GLU A 515 -14.10 -30.05 9.01
C GLU A 515 -15.57 -30.11 9.51
N LYS A 516 -16.45 -29.23 9.03
CA LYS A 516 -17.91 -29.32 9.32
C LYS A 516 -18.56 -30.56 8.74
N ARG A 517 -17.99 -31.14 7.69
CA ARG A 517 -18.41 -32.46 7.12
C ARG A 517 -17.87 -33.65 7.91
N GLY A 518 -16.98 -33.41 8.88
CA GLY A 518 -16.40 -34.45 9.76
C GLY A 518 -15.00 -34.91 9.35
N GLU A 519 -14.34 -34.21 8.42
CA GLU A 519 -12.95 -34.49 8.06
C GLU A 519 -12.01 -33.82 9.07
N THR A 520 -10.81 -34.34 9.22
CA THR A 520 -9.75 -33.78 10.10
C THR A 520 -8.49 -33.53 9.31
N PHE A 521 -7.79 -32.45 9.64
CA PHE A 521 -6.59 -32.02 8.96
C PHE A 521 -5.54 -31.55 9.97
N ASP A 522 -4.31 -32.00 9.84
CA ASP A 522 -3.18 -31.52 10.62
C ASP A 522 -2.65 -30.19 10.03
N ALA A 523 -2.74 -30.03 8.74
CA ALA A 523 -2.28 -28.86 8.01
C ALA A 523 -3.36 -28.34 7.03
N THR A 524 -3.33 -27.05 6.73
CA THR A 524 -4.29 -26.40 5.82
C THR A 524 -4.16 -26.91 4.40
N HIS A 525 -2.94 -27.14 3.93
CA HIS A 525 -2.68 -27.59 2.56
C HIS A 525 -3.33 -28.95 2.23
N GLU A 526 -3.58 -29.80 3.21
CA GLU A 526 -4.28 -31.08 3.03
C GLU A 526 -5.73 -30.92 2.55
N SER A 527 -6.30 -29.73 2.80
CA SER A 527 -7.67 -29.39 2.38
C SER A 527 -7.73 -28.58 1.08
N ASN A 528 -6.63 -28.04 0.62
CA ASN A 528 -6.56 -27.18 -0.55
C ASN A 528 -6.53 -27.97 -1.87
N PRO A 529 -6.90 -27.37 -3.01
CA PRO A 529 -6.82 -28.05 -4.30
C PRO A 529 -5.37 -28.32 -4.72
N GLY A 530 -5.13 -29.45 -5.39
CA GLY A 530 -3.78 -29.80 -5.85
C GLY A 530 -2.80 -29.95 -4.68
N GLU A 531 -1.67 -29.31 -4.79
CA GLU A 531 -0.63 -29.21 -3.75
C GLU A 531 -0.42 -27.75 -3.30
N VAL A 532 -1.51 -26.98 -3.22
CA VAL A 532 -1.46 -25.58 -2.82
C VAL A 532 -1.26 -25.45 -1.31
N TRP A 533 -0.16 -24.80 -0.90
CA TRP A 533 0.16 -24.61 0.51
C TRP A 533 -0.34 -23.28 1.04
N GLU A 534 -0.61 -23.27 2.33
CA GLU A 534 -0.69 -22.04 3.10
C GLU A 534 0.72 -21.46 3.28
N GLU A 535 0.88 -20.16 3.05
CA GLU A 535 2.19 -19.51 3.07
C GLU A 535 2.90 -19.67 4.42
N SER A 536 2.18 -19.58 5.53
CA SER A 536 2.78 -19.73 6.87
C SER A 536 3.30 -21.14 7.11
N GLU A 537 2.62 -22.19 6.59
CA GLU A 537 3.10 -23.57 6.62
C GLU A 537 4.37 -23.75 5.80
N PHE A 538 4.45 -23.10 4.65
CA PHE A 538 5.65 -23.09 3.81
C PHE A 538 6.87 -22.55 4.58
N TRP A 539 6.73 -21.42 5.25
CA TRP A 539 7.83 -20.83 6.00
C TRP A 539 8.30 -21.68 7.16
N VAL A 540 7.37 -22.35 7.86
CA VAL A 540 7.73 -23.33 8.92
C VAL A 540 8.51 -24.48 8.31
N ALA A 541 8.00 -25.12 7.26
CA ALA A 541 8.63 -26.27 6.62
C ALA A 541 10.03 -25.92 6.06
N LEU A 542 10.15 -24.76 5.39
CA LEU A 542 11.42 -24.29 4.85
C LEU A 542 12.42 -23.99 5.98
N SER A 543 12.00 -23.38 7.10
CA SER A 543 12.88 -23.12 8.23
C SER A 543 13.40 -24.42 8.88
N TRP A 544 12.59 -25.48 8.88
CA TRP A 544 13.00 -26.81 9.33
C TRP A 544 13.97 -27.48 8.35
N LYS A 545 13.84 -27.25 7.05
CA LYS A 545 14.80 -27.72 6.03
C LYS A 545 16.14 -26.95 6.08
N ILE A 546 16.11 -25.66 6.40
CA ILE A 546 17.31 -24.85 6.62
C ILE A 546 18.08 -25.32 7.85
N ASP A 547 17.39 -25.70 8.90
CA ASP A 547 17.98 -26.08 10.20
C ASP A 547 17.45 -27.43 10.72
N PRO A 548 17.68 -28.55 10.00
CA PRO A 548 17.09 -29.84 10.31
C PRO A 548 17.64 -30.43 11.63
N ASP A 549 18.86 -30.08 12.00
CA ASP A 549 19.56 -30.55 13.18
C ASP A 549 19.51 -29.53 14.35
N GLY A 550 18.92 -28.35 14.14
CA GLY A 550 18.88 -27.28 15.14
C GLY A 550 20.20 -26.54 15.36
N ALA A 551 21.24 -26.84 14.58
CA ALA A 551 22.59 -26.28 14.77
C ALA A 551 22.69 -24.79 14.46
N LEU A 552 21.82 -24.27 13.59
CA LEU A 552 21.75 -22.82 13.30
C LEU A 552 20.90 -22.05 14.33
N GLY A 553 20.18 -22.74 15.19
CA GLY A 553 19.29 -22.12 16.19
C GLY A 553 18.05 -21.45 15.58
N ILE A 554 17.70 -21.78 14.32
CA ILE A 554 16.53 -21.23 13.60
C ILE A 554 15.27 -22.02 13.93
N ARG A 555 15.33 -23.33 13.89
CA ARG A 555 14.21 -24.25 14.05
C ARG A 555 13.42 -24.00 15.34
N LYS A 556 14.10 -23.70 16.46
CA LYS A 556 13.47 -23.43 17.76
C LYS A 556 12.40 -22.32 17.74
N PHE A 557 12.49 -21.37 16.82
CA PHE A 557 11.52 -20.29 16.67
C PHE A 557 10.21 -20.73 15.99
N PHE A 558 10.22 -21.94 15.42
CA PHE A 558 9.10 -22.54 14.72
C PHE A 558 8.64 -23.86 15.37
N GLU A 559 9.06 -24.11 16.60
CA GLU A 559 8.58 -25.24 17.40
C GLU A 559 7.23 -24.92 18.06
N SER A 560 6.39 -25.95 18.18
CA SER A 560 5.13 -25.87 18.91
C SER A 560 5.37 -25.59 20.39
N PRO A 561 4.69 -24.60 20.99
CA PRO A 561 4.74 -24.38 22.43
C PRO A 561 4.02 -25.47 23.23
N TYR A 562 3.27 -26.33 22.57
CA TYR A 562 2.45 -27.40 23.17
C TYR A 562 3.05 -28.80 22.96
N ARG A 563 3.86 -28.97 21.90
CA ARG A 563 4.46 -30.25 21.49
C ARG A 563 5.96 -30.04 21.23
N PRO A 564 6.82 -30.10 22.28
CA PRO A 564 8.26 -29.92 22.11
C PRO A 564 8.86 -30.83 21.05
N GLY A 565 9.77 -30.29 20.24
CA GLY A 565 10.41 -31.01 19.15
C GLY A 565 9.57 -31.18 17.87
N HIS A 566 8.34 -30.67 17.82
CA HIS A 566 7.48 -30.69 16.64
C HIS A 566 7.31 -29.29 16.08
N ALA A 567 7.12 -29.20 14.76
CA ALA A 567 6.78 -27.94 14.11
C ALA A 567 5.43 -27.42 14.62
N ILE A 568 5.33 -26.10 14.75
CA ILE A 568 4.08 -25.43 15.12
C ILE A 568 3.07 -25.54 13.97
N THR A 569 1.82 -25.92 14.28
CA THR A 569 0.72 -25.84 13.31
C THR A 569 0.11 -24.45 13.28
N MET A 570 -0.65 -24.13 12.22
CA MET A 570 -1.32 -22.84 12.12
C MET A 570 -2.43 -22.68 13.17
N ASP A 571 -3.11 -23.75 13.55
CA ASP A 571 -4.10 -23.71 14.62
C ASP A 571 -3.48 -23.41 15.98
N GLU A 572 -2.31 -23.98 16.29
CA GLU A 572 -1.55 -23.66 17.48
C GLU A 572 -1.06 -22.22 17.47
N TYR A 573 -0.58 -21.73 16.30
CA TYR A 573 -0.08 -20.36 16.15
C TYR A 573 -1.16 -19.32 16.37
N TYR A 574 -2.31 -19.45 15.67
CA TYR A 574 -3.41 -18.51 15.81
C TYR A 574 -4.13 -18.64 17.16
N GLY A 575 -4.27 -19.86 17.68
CA GLY A 575 -4.76 -20.08 19.05
C GLY A 575 -3.94 -19.32 20.08
N TRP A 576 -2.62 -19.49 20.05
CA TRP A 576 -1.70 -18.78 20.94
C TRP A 576 -1.82 -17.25 20.82
N MET A 577 -1.88 -16.72 19.58
CA MET A 577 -1.98 -15.29 19.37
C MET A 577 -3.30 -14.72 19.87
N PHE A 578 -4.42 -15.36 19.60
CA PHE A 578 -5.74 -14.85 20.01
C PHE A 578 -5.92 -14.88 21.52
N GLU A 579 -5.33 -15.87 22.20
CA GLU A 579 -5.34 -15.93 23.66
C GLU A 579 -4.51 -14.82 24.30
N ARG A 580 -3.39 -14.38 23.68
CA ARG A 580 -2.39 -13.53 24.34
C ARG A 580 -2.25 -12.13 23.76
N SER A 581 -2.77 -11.89 22.55
CA SER A 581 -2.54 -10.63 21.84
C SER A 581 -3.79 -9.77 21.68
N VAL A 582 -4.99 -10.32 21.93
CA VAL A 582 -6.26 -9.63 21.69
C VAL A 582 -7.02 -9.40 22.99
N PRO A 583 -6.96 -8.18 23.56
CA PRO A 583 -7.65 -7.89 24.83
C PRO A 583 -9.16 -8.11 24.74
N GLY A 584 -9.70 -8.81 25.74
CA GLY A 584 -11.14 -9.08 25.87
C GLY A 584 -11.66 -10.24 25.00
N LEU A 585 -10.88 -10.75 24.06
CA LEU A 585 -11.29 -11.89 23.22
C LEU A 585 -11.42 -13.20 24.01
N PRO A 586 -10.47 -13.58 24.89
CA PRO A 586 -10.63 -14.79 25.71
C PRO A 586 -11.87 -14.77 26.59
N GLU A 587 -12.15 -13.64 27.22
CA GLU A 587 -13.31 -13.44 28.11
C GLU A 587 -14.62 -13.50 27.30
N GLN A 588 -14.64 -12.93 26.11
CA GLN A 588 -15.83 -12.97 25.24
C GLN A 588 -16.08 -14.37 24.70
N ALA A 589 -15.05 -15.08 24.29
CA ALA A 589 -15.16 -16.45 23.82
C ALA A 589 -15.68 -17.40 24.90
N ALA A 590 -15.17 -17.24 26.13
CA ALA A 590 -15.61 -18.04 27.29
C ALA A 590 -17.12 -17.90 27.60
N LYS A 591 -17.74 -16.72 27.35
CA LYS A 591 -19.20 -16.54 27.53
C LYS A 591 -20.02 -17.43 26.61
N GLU A 592 -19.43 -17.86 25.48
CA GLU A 592 -20.09 -18.75 24.51
C GLU A 592 -19.56 -20.20 24.60
N ASN A 593 -18.79 -20.52 25.63
CA ASN A 593 -18.11 -21.82 25.79
C ASN A 593 -17.20 -22.15 24.58
N LEU A 594 -16.52 -21.14 24.03
CA LEU A 594 -15.60 -21.30 22.91
C LEU A 594 -14.16 -20.93 23.34
N THR A 595 -13.18 -21.52 22.64
CA THR A 595 -11.83 -20.99 22.67
C THR A 595 -11.75 -19.69 21.83
N PRO A 596 -10.76 -18.82 22.04
CA PRO A 596 -10.56 -17.62 21.21
C PRO A 596 -10.49 -17.93 19.70
N LEU A 597 -9.80 -19.01 19.30
CA LEU A 597 -9.74 -19.43 17.89
C LEU A 597 -11.11 -19.87 17.37
N GLN A 598 -11.88 -20.64 18.17
CA GLN A 598 -13.25 -21.05 17.78
C GLN A 598 -14.18 -19.86 17.64
N TYR A 599 -14.06 -18.84 18.50
CA TYR A 599 -14.81 -17.60 18.40
C TYR A 599 -14.48 -16.84 17.09
N MET A 600 -13.19 -16.70 16.79
CA MET A 600 -12.76 -16.06 15.55
C MET A 600 -13.17 -16.86 14.30
N ARG A 601 -13.17 -18.18 14.35
CA ARG A 601 -13.70 -19.04 13.28
C ARG A 601 -15.20 -18.87 13.08
N LYS A 602 -15.95 -18.69 14.17
CA LYS A 602 -17.41 -18.52 14.13
C LYS A 602 -17.83 -17.18 13.53
N TYR A 603 -17.15 -16.09 13.83
CA TYR A 603 -17.56 -14.74 13.46
C TYR A 603 -16.66 -14.05 12.42
N GLY A 604 -15.41 -14.49 12.27
CA GLY A 604 -14.39 -13.90 11.39
C GLY A 604 -13.86 -12.54 11.84
N VAL A 605 -14.29 -12.06 13.02
CA VAL A 605 -13.93 -10.76 13.54
C VAL A 605 -14.19 -10.66 15.03
N PHE A 606 -13.40 -9.85 15.73
CA PHE A 606 -13.64 -9.41 17.10
C PHE A 606 -13.48 -7.90 17.22
N GLN A 607 -14.42 -7.23 17.87
CA GLN A 607 -14.35 -5.81 18.19
C GLN A 607 -13.79 -5.63 19.60
N VAL A 608 -12.59 -5.06 19.70
CA VAL A 608 -11.92 -4.79 20.99
C VAL A 608 -12.54 -3.57 21.66
N SER A 609 -12.82 -2.52 20.87
CA SER A 609 -13.42 -1.28 21.33
C SER A 609 -14.17 -0.58 20.20
N ASP A 610 -15.25 0.12 20.52
CA ASP A 610 -15.94 1.02 19.60
C ASP A 610 -15.28 2.40 19.49
N LYS A 611 -14.31 2.67 20.36
CA LYS A 611 -13.60 3.96 20.47
C LYS A 611 -12.09 3.75 20.35
N SER A 612 -11.47 4.55 19.51
CA SER A 612 -10.01 4.53 19.34
C SER A 612 -9.36 5.91 19.42
N TYR A 613 -10.04 6.85 20.08
CA TYR A 613 -9.46 8.18 20.28
C TYR A 613 -8.28 8.08 21.23
N SER A 614 -7.11 8.44 20.73
CA SER A 614 -5.89 8.42 21.52
C SER A 614 -5.39 9.84 21.78
N ARG A 615 -5.58 10.28 23.02
CA ARG A 615 -4.92 11.47 23.57
C ARG A 615 -3.80 11.07 24.52
N GLY A 616 -3.06 10.03 24.16
CA GLY A 616 -1.94 9.50 24.95
C GLY A 616 -0.88 10.54 25.32
N HIS A 617 -0.72 11.57 24.47
CA HIS A 617 0.17 12.70 24.74
C HIS A 617 -0.22 13.51 25.99
N GLU A 618 -1.49 13.52 26.36
CA GLU A 618 -1.99 14.22 27.56
C GLU A 618 -1.85 13.41 28.85
N ARG A 619 -1.51 12.13 28.76
CA ARG A 619 -1.36 11.26 29.92
C ARG A 619 -0.31 11.84 30.86
N VAL A 620 -0.69 12.00 32.14
CA VAL A 620 0.23 12.43 33.18
C VAL A 620 1.22 11.31 33.49
N LEU A 621 2.49 11.63 33.56
CA LEU A 621 3.52 10.68 33.98
C LEU A 621 3.39 10.41 35.47
N THR A 622 3.47 9.13 35.87
CA THR A 622 3.44 8.77 37.29
C THR A 622 4.74 9.22 37.99
N THR A 623 4.70 9.29 39.32
CA THR A 623 5.89 9.63 40.12
C THR A 623 7.04 8.62 39.89
N GLU A 624 6.69 7.34 39.72
CA GLU A 624 7.65 6.26 39.43
C GLU A 624 8.27 6.43 38.03
N GLU A 625 7.47 6.76 37.03
CA GLU A 625 7.95 7.03 35.67
C GLU A 625 8.91 8.22 35.63
N GLN A 626 8.54 9.32 36.33
CA GLN A 626 9.39 10.50 36.47
C GLN A 626 10.71 10.19 37.18
N ALA A 627 10.65 9.42 38.29
CA ALA A 627 11.81 8.98 39.03
C ALA A 627 12.72 8.04 38.23
N ALA A 628 12.15 7.23 37.37
CA ALA A 628 12.85 6.37 36.42
C ALA A 628 13.41 7.11 35.19
N GLY A 629 13.24 8.42 35.10
CA GLY A 629 13.75 9.24 34.00
C GLY A 629 12.96 9.09 32.71
N ALA A 630 11.67 8.74 32.77
CA ALA A 630 10.80 8.64 31.60
C ALA A 630 10.75 9.98 30.85
N ALA A 631 10.94 9.93 29.54
CA ALA A 631 10.90 11.12 28.71
C ALA A 631 9.45 11.66 28.61
N GLY A 632 9.27 12.95 28.88
CA GLY A 632 7.99 13.64 28.84
C GLY A 632 8.16 15.12 28.57
N VAL A 633 7.07 15.86 28.63
CA VAL A 633 7.03 17.31 28.44
C VAL A 633 6.21 17.97 29.54
N LEU A 634 6.66 19.15 30.00
CA LEU A 634 5.88 19.97 30.92
C LEU A 634 4.82 20.76 30.14
N VAL A 635 3.57 20.60 30.53
CA VAL A 635 2.43 21.39 30.05
C VAL A 635 1.71 21.93 31.28
N ASP A 636 1.62 23.25 31.40
CA ASP A 636 1.04 23.95 32.56
C ASP A 636 1.59 23.45 33.92
N GLY A 637 2.91 23.16 33.97
CA GLY A 637 3.57 22.68 35.17
C GLY A 637 3.36 21.18 35.50
N VAL A 638 2.61 20.43 34.63
CA VAL A 638 2.34 19.01 34.80
C VAL A 638 3.19 18.23 33.81
N ALA A 639 3.91 17.19 34.29
CA ALA A 639 4.69 16.29 33.44
C ALA A 639 3.74 15.33 32.69
N ARG A 640 3.75 15.39 31.38
CA ARG A 640 2.92 14.57 30.48
C ARG A 640 3.78 13.73 29.54
N ALA A 641 3.21 12.64 29.04
CA ALA A 641 3.93 11.73 28.16
C ALA A 641 4.39 12.40 26.84
N GLY A 642 3.59 13.31 26.29
CA GLY A 642 3.91 13.98 25.02
C GLY A 642 3.82 13.05 23.82
N PHE A 643 4.26 13.55 22.67
CA PHE A 643 4.27 12.83 21.39
C PHE A 643 5.55 11.98 21.25
N ASN A 644 5.55 11.05 20.29
CA ASN A 644 6.69 10.16 20.01
C ASN A 644 7.79 10.86 19.18
N THR A 645 8.01 12.13 19.39
CA THR A 645 9.01 12.97 18.75
C THR A 645 10.19 13.26 19.68
N PRO A 646 11.34 13.69 19.18
CA PRO A 646 12.47 14.13 20.02
C PRO A 646 12.07 15.22 21.03
N SER A 647 11.29 16.22 20.63
CA SER A 647 10.81 17.29 21.49
C SER A 647 9.66 16.92 22.42
N ARG A 648 9.08 15.72 22.27
CA ARG A 648 7.83 15.31 22.91
C ARG A 648 6.63 16.19 22.58
N LYS A 649 6.76 17.04 21.57
CA LYS A 649 5.71 17.91 21.03
C LYS A 649 5.46 17.63 19.56
N LEU A 650 4.42 18.22 19.00
CA LEU A 650 4.23 18.28 17.56
C LEU A 650 5.32 19.19 16.95
N GLU A 651 6.12 18.62 16.04
CA GLU A 651 7.27 19.33 15.51
C GLU A 651 6.93 20.17 14.28
N PHE A 652 6.55 21.42 14.52
CA PHE A 652 6.49 22.44 13.48
C PHE A 652 7.90 22.66 12.88
N TYR A 653 8.90 22.84 13.74
CA TYR A 653 10.31 22.79 13.36
C TYR A 653 10.84 21.36 13.59
N SER A 654 11.41 20.77 12.55
CA SER A 654 11.99 19.43 12.64
C SER A 654 13.49 19.52 12.88
N PRO A 655 13.97 19.29 14.11
CA PRO A 655 15.40 19.24 14.39
C PRO A 655 16.08 18.08 13.63
N THR A 656 15.35 17.02 13.37
CA THR A 656 15.85 15.88 12.60
C THR A 656 16.21 16.24 11.16
N LEU A 657 15.35 16.97 10.46
CA LEU A 657 15.67 17.44 9.10
C LEU A 657 16.90 18.34 9.10
N ALA A 658 16.99 19.26 10.06
CA ALA A 658 18.14 20.15 10.19
C ALA A 658 19.44 19.38 10.46
N ALA A 659 19.43 18.45 11.42
CA ALA A 659 20.58 17.63 11.79
C ALA A 659 21.04 16.68 10.69
N TRP A 660 20.13 16.25 9.81
CA TRP A 660 20.41 15.31 8.70
C TRP A 660 20.61 16.00 7.35
N GLY A 661 20.98 17.29 7.38
CA GLY A 661 21.42 18.03 6.21
C GLY A 661 20.30 18.66 5.37
N TRP A 662 19.08 18.78 5.90
CA TRP A 662 17.93 19.38 5.23
C TRP A 662 17.33 20.56 6.01
N PRO A 663 18.15 21.53 6.52
CA PRO A 663 17.67 22.64 7.34
C PRO A 663 16.68 23.54 6.62
N GLU A 664 16.79 23.70 5.29
CA GLU A 664 15.88 24.46 4.45
C GLU A 664 14.46 23.88 4.38
N HIS A 665 14.32 22.62 4.76
CA HIS A 665 13.04 21.90 4.79
C HIS A 665 12.50 21.66 6.21
N ALA A 666 13.13 22.20 7.24
CA ALA A 666 12.81 21.91 8.64
C ALA A 666 11.39 22.33 9.05
N VAL A 667 10.78 23.30 8.35
CA VAL A 667 9.39 23.74 8.60
C VAL A 667 8.46 23.39 7.44
N PRO A 668 7.14 23.31 7.64
CA PRO A 668 6.18 23.15 6.55
C PRO A 668 6.31 24.33 5.56
N ARG A 669 6.53 24.01 4.29
CA ARG A 669 6.74 24.99 3.23
C ARG A 669 6.21 24.50 1.89
N TYR A 670 5.86 25.42 1.03
CA TYR A 670 5.59 25.11 -0.37
C TYR A 670 6.90 24.95 -1.15
N VAL A 671 6.98 23.83 -1.85
CA VAL A 671 8.02 23.58 -2.86
C VAL A 671 7.30 23.10 -4.11
N PRO A 672 7.50 23.72 -5.28
CA PRO A 672 6.87 23.26 -6.52
C PRO A 672 7.24 21.81 -6.83
N GLY A 673 6.29 21.06 -7.40
CA GLY A 673 6.53 19.71 -7.88
C GLY A 673 7.58 19.66 -8.99
N HIS A 674 8.18 18.49 -9.23
CA HIS A 674 9.19 18.30 -10.29
C HIS A 674 8.59 18.37 -11.71
N VAL A 675 7.29 18.22 -11.82
CA VAL A 675 6.52 18.53 -13.03
C VAL A 675 5.61 19.70 -12.69
N HIS A 676 6.06 20.91 -12.99
CA HIS A 676 5.30 22.13 -12.69
C HIS A 676 4.64 22.66 -13.94
N TRP A 677 3.35 22.98 -13.86
CA TRP A 677 2.55 23.38 -15.03
C TRP A 677 3.06 24.59 -15.81
N ARG A 678 3.78 25.53 -15.13
CA ARG A 678 4.37 26.71 -15.78
C ARG A 678 5.58 26.38 -16.64
N ASP A 679 6.24 25.23 -16.38
CA ASP A 679 7.44 24.79 -17.10
C ASP A 679 7.10 23.93 -18.32
N LEU A 680 5.80 23.65 -18.53
CA LEU A 680 5.31 22.80 -19.61
C LEU A 680 5.01 23.64 -20.87
N LYS A 681 5.57 23.21 -21.97
CA LYS A 681 5.30 23.77 -23.31
C LYS A 681 4.06 23.11 -23.91
N ARG A 682 2.90 23.50 -23.40
CA ARG A 682 1.62 22.91 -23.79
C ARG A 682 1.33 22.97 -25.27
N GLU A 683 1.76 24.03 -25.93
CA GLU A 683 1.61 24.22 -27.38
C GLU A 683 2.41 23.19 -28.18
N GLU A 684 3.53 22.70 -27.60
CA GLU A 684 4.35 21.63 -28.16
C GLU A 684 3.87 20.23 -27.74
N GLY A 685 2.75 20.12 -27.02
CA GLY A 685 2.17 18.86 -26.54
C GLY A 685 2.75 18.36 -25.23
N GLU A 686 3.45 19.19 -24.44
CA GLU A 686 3.91 18.81 -23.12
C GLU A 686 2.82 18.90 -22.07
N PHE A 687 2.70 17.87 -21.24
CA PHE A 687 1.70 17.75 -20.18
C PHE A 687 2.27 17.10 -18.93
N ASP A 688 1.62 17.36 -17.79
CA ASP A 688 1.75 16.57 -16.58
C ASP A 688 0.83 15.35 -16.67
N LEU A 689 1.40 14.15 -16.64
CA LEU A 689 0.64 12.89 -16.58
C LEU A 689 0.52 12.42 -15.13
N LEU A 690 -0.72 12.24 -14.69
CA LEU A 690 -1.08 11.60 -13.43
C LEU A 690 -1.36 10.10 -13.68
N PRO A 691 -0.37 9.21 -13.47
CA PRO A 691 -0.51 7.81 -13.84
C PRO A 691 -1.11 6.94 -12.73
N ASN A 692 -1.32 7.48 -11.56
CA ASN A 692 -1.54 6.71 -10.33
C ASN A 692 -2.97 6.76 -9.76
N PHE A 693 -3.95 7.26 -10.51
CA PHE A 693 -5.33 7.13 -10.08
C PHE A 693 -5.85 5.70 -10.29
N ARG A 694 -6.86 5.31 -9.54
CA ARG A 694 -7.38 3.97 -9.54
C ARG A 694 -8.78 3.88 -10.10
N LEU A 695 -9.02 2.83 -10.86
CA LEU A 695 -10.36 2.47 -11.29
C LEU A 695 -11.12 1.85 -10.11
N PRO A 696 -12.42 2.16 -9.93
CA PRO A 696 -13.20 1.67 -8.80
C PRO A 696 -13.27 0.14 -8.68
N THR A 697 -13.22 -0.55 -9.81
CA THR A 697 -13.37 -2.00 -9.90
C THR A 697 -12.05 -2.78 -9.82
N LEU A 698 -10.90 -2.12 -10.02
CA LEU A 698 -9.61 -2.79 -10.20
C LEU A 698 -8.55 -2.33 -9.20
N ILE A 699 -7.73 -3.27 -8.77
CA ILE A 699 -6.57 -3.13 -7.89
C ILE A 699 -5.54 -4.18 -8.32
N HIS A 700 -4.26 -3.97 -8.04
CA HIS A 700 -3.15 -4.82 -8.48
C HIS A 700 -3.38 -6.32 -8.30
N THR A 701 -3.87 -6.75 -7.15
CA THR A 701 -4.12 -8.17 -6.85
C THR A 701 -5.30 -8.78 -7.59
N ARG A 702 -6.15 -7.95 -8.22
CA ARG A 702 -7.35 -8.35 -8.96
C ARG A 702 -7.37 -7.80 -10.39
N SER A 703 -6.30 -7.14 -10.81
CA SER A 703 -6.24 -6.44 -12.10
C SER A 703 -6.38 -7.33 -13.34
N ALA A 704 -6.31 -8.65 -13.18
CA ALA A 704 -6.47 -9.58 -14.28
C ALA A 704 -7.74 -10.45 -14.20
N VAL A 705 -8.63 -10.23 -13.23
CA VAL A 705 -9.85 -11.02 -13.06
C VAL A 705 -10.88 -10.67 -14.13
N LYS A 706 -11.33 -11.62 -14.94
CA LYS A 706 -12.23 -11.37 -16.08
C LYS A 706 -13.57 -10.77 -15.67
N TRP A 707 -14.17 -11.15 -14.56
CA TRP A 707 -15.42 -10.54 -14.09
C TRP A 707 -15.29 -9.03 -13.83
N LEU A 708 -14.12 -8.53 -13.47
CA LEU A 708 -13.88 -7.09 -13.33
C LEU A 708 -13.68 -6.41 -14.67
N TYR A 709 -13.11 -7.12 -15.64
CA TYR A 709 -12.96 -6.62 -17.02
C TYR A 709 -14.31 -6.42 -17.73
N GLU A 710 -15.33 -7.20 -17.38
CA GLU A 710 -16.70 -6.97 -17.87
C GLU A 710 -17.25 -5.59 -17.48
N ILE A 711 -16.74 -5.03 -16.37
CA ILE A 711 -17.14 -3.71 -15.88
C ILE A 711 -16.21 -2.61 -16.43
N SER A 712 -14.91 -2.88 -16.50
CA SER A 712 -13.89 -1.91 -16.94
C SER A 712 -12.66 -2.65 -17.48
N HIS A 713 -12.52 -2.69 -18.80
CA HIS A 713 -11.51 -3.49 -19.51
C HIS A 713 -10.30 -2.70 -20.01
N SER A 714 -10.34 -1.37 -20.01
CA SER A 714 -9.25 -0.52 -20.49
C SER A 714 -8.96 0.65 -19.55
N ASN A 715 -7.76 1.20 -19.68
CA ASN A 715 -7.32 2.41 -18.99
C ASN A 715 -7.01 3.52 -20.00
N PRO A 716 -8.04 4.18 -20.58
CA PRO A 716 -7.83 5.23 -21.55
C PRO A 716 -7.14 6.45 -20.92
N LEU A 717 -6.48 7.22 -21.77
CA LEU A 717 -5.93 8.51 -21.38
C LEU A 717 -7.04 9.54 -21.24
N TRP A 718 -7.22 10.08 -20.05
CA TRP A 718 -8.13 11.21 -19.81
C TRP A 718 -7.46 12.48 -20.29
N ILE A 719 -8.13 13.21 -21.16
CA ILE A 719 -7.71 14.51 -21.68
C ILE A 719 -8.88 15.49 -21.65
N SER A 720 -8.62 16.74 -21.26
CA SER A 720 -9.65 17.77 -21.22
C SER A 720 -10.14 18.14 -22.62
N THR A 721 -11.40 18.58 -22.74
CA THR A 721 -11.97 19.02 -24.01
C THR A 721 -11.19 20.17 -24.66
N PRO A 722 -10.74 21.21 -23.94
CA PRO A 722 -9.89 22.25 -24.52
C PRO A 722 -8.57 21.73 -25.08
N ASP A 723 -7.85 20.89 -24.31
CA ASP A 723 -6.58 20.33 -24.76
C ASP A 723 -6.77 19.38 -25.97
N ALA A 724 -7.82 18.57 -25.95
CA ALA A 724 -8.15 17.68 -27.06
C ALA A 724 -8.43 18.45 -28.35
N ARG A 725 -9.17 19.56 -28.27
CA ARG A 725 -9.41 20.44 -29.43
C ARG A 725 -8.13 21.06 -29.98
N GLN A 726 -7.27 21.56 -29.09
CA GLN A 726 -5.98 22.16 -29.47
C GLN A 726 -5.11 21.18 -30.25
N HIS A 727 -5.10 19.90 -29.86
CA HIS A 727 -4.28 18.86 -30.50
C HIS A 727 -5.05 18.03 -31.56
N GLY A 728 -6.29 18.38 -31.88
CA GLY A 728 -7.10 17.69 -32.86
C GLY A 728 -7.44 16.23 -32.50
N ILE A 729 -7.57 15.93 -31.20
CA ILE A 729 -7.81 14.58 -30.65
C ILE A 729 -9.30 14.43 -30.34
N LYS A 730 -9.84 13.24 -30.63
CA LYS A 730 -11.22 12.83 -30.30
C LYS A 730 -11.19 11.59 -29.42
N THR A 731 -12.27 11.34 -28.68
CA THR A 731 -12.45 10.09 -27.94
C THR A 731 -12.33 8.90 -28.89
N GLY A 732 -11.49 7.92 -28.48
CA GLY A 732 -11.20 6.72 -29.27
C GLY A 732 -9.98 6.83 -30.18
N ASP A 733 -9.47 8.03 -30.45
CA ASP A 733 -8.24 8.19 -31.22
C ASP A 733 -7.04 7.51 -30.52
N LEU A 734 -6.16 6.89 -31.30
CA LEU A 734 -4.87 6.43 -30.80
C LEU A 734 -3.93 7.61 -30.60
N VAL A 735 -3.33 7.65 -29.44
CA VAL A 735 -2.34 8.67 -29.04
C VAL A 735 -1.08 8.02 -28.52
N LYS A 736 0.05 8.67 -28.79
CA LYS A 736 1.37 8.26 -28.31
C LYS A 736 1.84 9.24 -27.24
N LEU A 737 2.22 8.70 -26.10
CA LEU A 737 2.80 9.48 -25.01
C LEU A 737 4.28 9.15 -24.89
N ARG A 738 5.13 10.15 -25.11
CA ARG A 738 6.59 10.03 -24.91
C ARG A 738 6.95 10.46 -23.50
N THR A 739 7.72 9.63 -22.85
CA THR A 739 8.35 9.88 -21.54
C THR A 739 9.84 10.16 -21.72
N LYS A 740 10.56 10.33 -20.61
CA LYS A 740 12.01 10.49 -20.64
C LYS A 740 12.76 9.27 -21.20
N ILE A 741 12.23 8.06 -21.00
CA ILE A 741 12.93 6.82 -21.35
C ILE A 741 12.27 6.01 -22.48
N GLY A 742 11.13 6.44 -22.98
CA GLY A 742 10.43 5.71 -24.04
C GLY A 742 9.08 6.28 -24.39
N TYR A 743 8.19 5.42 -24.87
CA TYR A 743 6.80 5.82 -25.17
C TYR A 743 5.85 4.63 -25.01
N PHE A 744 4.55 4.97 -24.91
CA PHE A 744 3.46 3.99 -25.04
C PHE A 744 2.31 4.57 -25.90
N VAL A 745 1.51 3.66 -26.47
CA VAL A 745 0.37 3.98 -27.33
C VAL A 745 -0.93 3.53 -26.68
N THR A 746 -1.87 4.44 -26.52
CA THR A 746 -3.17 4.18 -25.89
C THR A 746 -4.30 4.93 -26.59
N ARG A 747 -5.56 4.74 -26.14
CA ARG A 747 -6.69 5.53 -26.63
C ARG A 747 -6.97 6.73 -25.74
N ALA A 748 -7.36 7.81 -26.37
CA ALA A 748 -7.82 9.02 -25.68
C ALA A 748 -9.30 8.89 -25.27
N TRP A 749 -9.61 9.44 -24.09
CA TRP A 749 -10.95 9.71 -23.62
C TRP A 749 -11.07 11.20 -23.31
N VAL A 750 -11.77 11.91 -24.19
CA VAL A 750 -12.00 13.36 -24.05
C VAL A 750 -13.11 13.59 -23.04
N THR A 751 -12.85 14.37 -22.00
CA THR A 751 -13.80 14.58 -20.90
C THR A 751 -13.65 15.97 -20.28
N GLU A 752 -14.74 16.50 -19.75
CA GLU A 752 -14.73 17.69 -18.88
C GLU A 752 -14.28 17.35 -17.43
N GLY A 753 -14.13 16.06 -17.10
CA GLY A 753 -13.80 15.57 -15.76
C GLY A 753 -12.32 15.62 -15.40
N ILE A 754 -11.50 16.35 -16.16
CA ILE A 754 -10.09 16.57 -15.84
C ILE A 754 -9.70 18.01 -16.15
N ARG A 755 -8.82 18.57 -15.31
CA ARG A 755 -8.33 19.93 -15.48
C ARG A 755 -7.54 20.09 -16.78
N PRO A 756 -7.72 21.19 -17.57
CA PRO A 756 -6.85 21.50 -18.70
C PRO A 756 -5.38 21.61 -18.31
N GLY A 757 -4.49 21.05 -19.14
CA GLY A 757 -3.05 20.98 -18.89
C GLY A 757 -2.57 19.75 -18.11
N VAL A 758 -3.51 18.91 -17.69
CA VAL A 758 -3.23 17.67 -16.97
C VAL A 758 -3.79 16.47 -17.75
N LEU A 759 -3.04 15.42 -17.86
CA LEU A 759 -3.49 14.12 -18.38
C LEU A 759 -3.61 13.13 -17.23
N GLY A 760 -4.53 12.17 -17.34
CA GLY A 760 -4.73 11.15 -16.34
C GLY A 760 -4.85 9.76 -16.96
N MET A 761 -4.19 8.76 -16.35
CA MET A 761 -4.32 7.37 -16.76
C MET A 761 -4.15 6.43 -15.59
N SER A 762 -4.92 5.35 -15.53
CA SER A 762 -4.80 4.36 -14.46
C SER A 762 -3.68 3.37 -14.72
N HIS A 763 -2.89 3.05 -13.69
CA HIS A 763 -1.82 2.04 -13.75
C HIS A 763 -2.28 0.62 -13.36
N HIS A 764 -3.58 0.37 -13.27
CA HIS A 764 -4.11 -0.90 -12.76
C HIS A 764 -4.46 -1.92 -13.84
N LEU A 765 -4.22 -1.63 -15.09
CA LEU A 765 -4.49 -2.48 -16.25
C LEU A 765 -3.23 -2.68 -17.11
N GLY A 766 -3.37 -3.43 -18.19
CA GLY A 766 -2.26 -3.76 -19.06
C GLY A 766 -1.42 -4.93 -18.56
N ARG A 767 -2.06 -5.93 -17.92
CA ARG A 767 -1.40 -7.20 -17.59
C ARG A 767 -1.07 -7.97 -18.88
N TRP A 768 0.07 -8.60 -18.90
CA TRP A 768 0.56 -9.29 -20.09
C TRP A 768 1.23 -10.62 -19.78
N ARG A 769 1.45 -11.44 -20.82
CA ARG A 769 2.12 -12.73 -20.76
C ARG A 769 2.90 -13.00 -22.06
N LEU A 770 3.84 -13.91 -21.99
CA LEU A 770 4.70 -14.31 -23.12
C LEU A 770 4.22 -15.58 -23.83
N GLN A 771 3.28 -16.33 -23.24
CA GLN A 771 2.68 -17.53 -23.82
C GLN A 771 1.16 -17.45 -23.79
N GLU A 772 0.52 -18.21 -24.67
CA GLU A 772 -0.95 -18.25 -24.70
C GLU A 772 -1.55 -18.85 -23.42
N GLU A 773 -2.69 -18.29 -23.02
CA GLU A 773 -3.53 -18.86 -21.96
C GLU A 773 -4.27 -20.10 -22.46
N THR A 774 -4.68 -20.97 -21.55
CA THR A 774 -5.65 -22.01 -21.88
C THR A 774 -7.00 -21.39 -22.22
N GLY A 775 -7.79 -22.05 -23.08
CA GLY A 775 -9.06 -21.48 -23.56
C GLY A 775 -10.12 -21.25 -22.47
N GLY A 776 -9.88 -21.75 -21.24
CA GLY A 776 -10.80 -21.57 -20.11
C GLY A 776 -10.33 -20.59 -19.06
N SER A 777 -9.20 -19.92 -19.26
CA SER A 777 -8.62 -18.99 -18.26
C SER A 777 -9.62 -17.95 -17.78
N ARG A 778 -9.65 -17.72 -16.46
CA ARG A 778 -10.43 -16.65 -15.80
C ARG A 778 -9.62 -15.35 -15.63
N THR A 779 -8.40 -15.31 -16.19
CA THR A 779 -7.47 -14.19 -16.11
C THR A 779 -7.41 -13.46 -17.45
N ALA A 780 -7.56 -12.14 -17.44
CA ALA A 780 -7.48 -11.30 -18.62
C ALA A 780 -6.06 -10.70 -18.73
N THR A 781 -5.23 -11.29 -19.59
CA THR A 781 -3.87 -10.82 -19.88
C THR A 781 -3.65 -10.76 -21.39
N ALA A 782 -2.92 -9.74 -21.87
CA ALA A 782 -2.54 -9.65 -23.27
C ALA A 782 -1.39 -10.60 -23.58
N LEU A 783 -1.48 -11.33 -24.70
CA LEU A 783 -0.29 -11.97 -25.27
C LEU A 783 0.57 -10.91 -25.93
N VAL A 784 1.86 -10.85 -25.58
CA VAL A 784 2.79 -9.88 -26.13
C VAL A 784 4.03 -10.53 -26.71
N SER A 785 4.64 -9.85 -27.68
CA SER A 785 6.01 -10.09 -28.11
C SER A 785 6.92 -8.97 -27.64
N ILE A 786 8.13 -9.30 -27.21
CA ILE A 786 9.14 -8.34 -26.77
C ILE A 786 10.39 -8.53 -27.62
N ALA A 787 10.73 -7.53 -28.43
CA ALA A 787 11.98 -7.46 -29.16
C ALA A 787 12.99 -6.63 -28.36
N ARG A 788 14.27 -7.02 -28.40
CA ARG A 788 15.38 -6.29 -27.80
C ARG A 788 16.44 -5.96 -28.84
N GLU A 789 16.83 -4.71 -28.88
CA GLU A 789 18.00 -4.23 -29.60
C GLU A 789 19.09 -3.93 -28.56
N PRO A 790 20.19 -4.69 -28.49
CA PRO A 790 21.22 -4.46 -27.51
C PRO A 790 21.82 -3.06 -27.63
N SER A 791 22.08 -2.43 -26.49
CA SER A 791 22.77 -1.14 -26.43
C SER A 791 24.29 -1.37 -26.44
N THR A 792 25.00 -0.26 -26.69
CA THR A 792 26.48 -0.22 -26.57
C THR A 792 26.90 0.37 -25.21
N GLY A 793 25.95 0.84 -24.38
CA GLY A 793 26.23 1.56 -23.14
C GLY A 793 26.44 0.64 -21.94
N LEU A 794 25.37 0.04 -21.45
CA LEU A 794 25.40 -0.91 -20.33
C LEU A 794 25.50 -2.36 -20.82
N ALA A 795 26.23 -3.20 -20.09
CA ALA A 795 26.43 -4.60 -20.46
C ALA A 795 25.13 -5.40 -20.68
N ALA A 796 24.07 -5.05 -19.94
CA ALA A 796 22.75 -5.67 -20.06
C ALA A 796 21.69 -4.74 -20.67
N GLY A 797 22.03 -3.48 -21.01
CA GLY A 797 21.12 -2.46 -21.51
C GLY A 797 20.61 -2.72 -22.93
N GLY A 798 19.54 -2.01 -23.32
CA GLY A 798 19.00 -2.09 -24.67
C GLY A 798 17.71 -1.30 -24.86
N ILE A 799 17.27 -1.27 -26.13
CA ILE A 799 15.97 -0.74 -26.49
C ILE A 799 14.99 -1.92 -26.60
N TYR A 800 13.98 -1.90 -25.76
CA TYR A 800 12.92 -2.90 -25.72
C TYR A 800 11.68 -2.39 -26.44
N ARG A 801 11.12 -3.22 -27.33
CA ARG A 801 9.85 -2.95 -28.00
C ARG A 801 8.88 -4.07 -27.70
N MET A 802 7.82 -3.73 -26.98
CA MET A 802 6.73 -4.65 -26.69
C MET A 802 5.54 -4.34 -27.61
N ARG A 803 5.00 -5.38 -28.21
CA ARG A 803 3.83 -5.31 -29.07
C ARG A 803 2.78 -6.31 -28.63
N GLN A 804 1.55 -5.83 -28.44
CA GLN A 804 0.42 -6.70 -28.15
C GLN A 804 0.05 -7.51 -29.38
N GLN A 805 0.03 -8.86 -29.24
CA GLN A 805 -0.40 -9.78 -30.31
C GLN A 805 -1.91 -9.91 -30.35
N HIS A 806 -2.51 -10.17 -29.20
CA HIS A 806 -3.95 -10.18 -29.00
C HIS A 806 -4.31 -9.94 -27.53
N GLY A 807 -5.56 -9.54 -27.30
CA GLY A 807 -6.12 -9.31 -25.97
C GLY A 807 -6.60 -10.59 -25.27
N ALA A 808 -7.49 -10.43 -24.30
CA ALA A 808 -8.04 -11.55 -23.53
C ALA A 808 -9.12 -12.30 -24.31
N ARG A 809 -9.12 -13.62 -24.20
CA ARG A 809 -10.12 -14.52 -24.79
C ARG A 809 -11.34 -14.65 -23.88
N PRO A 810 -12.53 -14.97 -24.45
CA PRO A 810 -13.69 -15.36 -23.67
C PRO A 810 -13.35 -16.59 -22.77
N PHE A 811 -14.15 -16.77 -21.75
CA PHE A 811 -14.04 -17.93 -20.85
C PHE A 811 -15.40 -18.65 -20.76
N ALA A 812 -15.37 -19.93 -20.40
CA ALA A 812 -16.60 -20.70 -20.20
C ALA A 812 -17.41 -20.11 -19.02
N SER A 813 -18.66 -19.80 -19.27
CA SER A 813 -19.62 -19.26 -18.30
C SER A 813 -20.99 -19.86 -18.58
N ASN A 814 -21.84 -19.94 -17.55
CA ASN A 814 -23.24 -20.31 -17.72
C ASN A 814 -24.07 -19.16 -18.29
N ASP A 815 -23.54 -17.95 -18.30
CA ASP A 815 -24.09 -16.80 -18.98
C ASP A 815 -23.60 -16.83 -20.44
N PRO A 816 -24.49 -17.02 -21.43
CA PRO A 816 -24.11 -17.09 -22.83
C PRO A 816 -23.51 -15.79 -23.35
N ASP A 817 -23.80 -14.65 -22.73
CA ASP A 817 -23.24 -13.36 -23.13
C ASP A 817 -21.77 -13.24 -22.70
N SER A 818 -21.39 -13.76 -21.53
CA SER A 818 -19.98 -13.80 -21.09
C SER A 818 -19.08 -14.57 -22.07
N GLN A 819 -19.59 -15.59 -22.75
CA GLN A 819 -18.82 -16.35 -23.75
C GLN A 819 -18.56 -15.56 -25.04
N ARG A 820 -19.36 -14.51 -25.30
CA ARG A 820 -19.21 -13.64 -26.47
C ARG A 820 -18.28 -12.48 -26.22
N ILE A 821 -17.95 -12.18 -24.96
CA ILE A 821 -17.10 -11.06 -24.61
C ILE A 821 -15.66 -11.35 -25.05
N TRP A 822 -15.18 -10.49 -25.92
CA TRP A 822 -13.82 -10.54 -26.43
C TRP A 822 -13.17 -9.17 -26.31
N TRP A 823 -12.06 -9.10 -25.57
CA TRP A 823 -11.32 -7.85 -25.39
C TRP A 823 -10.05 -7.86 -26.21
N ASN A 824 -10.05 -7.17 -27.34
CA ASN A 824 -8.85 -6.96 -28.13
C ASN A 824 -7.89 -5.95 -27.48
N GLU A 825 -8.43 -5.02 -26.69
CA GLU A 825 -7.71 -3.98 -25.99
C GLU A 825 -8.02 -4.07 -24.50
N ILE A 826 -7.06 -4.51 -23.69
CA ILE A 826 -7.27 -4.80 -22.28
C ILE A 826 -6.42 -3.93 -21.33
N GLY A 827 -6.07 -2.75 -21.77
CA GLY A 827 -5.24 -1.81 -21.04
C GLY A 827 -3.79 -1.80 -21.51
N VAL A 828 -3.08 -0.77 -21.09
CA VAL A 828 -1.67 -0.51 -21.43
C VAL A 828 -0.84 -0.41 -20.16
N HIS A 829 0.29 -1.10 -20.16
CA HIS A 829 1.23 -1.10 -19.04
C HIS A 829 2.17 0.11 -19.12
N GLN A 830 1.68 1.29 -18.75
CA GLN A 830 2.43 2.54 -18.84
C GLN A 830 3.67 2.60 -17.94
N ASN A 831 3.67 1.90 -16.77
CA ASN A 831 4.78 1.96 -15.81
C ASN A 831 6.12 1.52 -16.41
N LEU A 832 6.11 0.66 -17.43
CA LEU A 832 7.33 0.27 -18.14
C LEU A 832 8.12 1.47 -18.68
N THR A 833 7.42 2.55 -19.04
CA THR A 833 8.01 3.72 -19.70
C THR A 833 8.41 4.83 -18.70
N PHE A 834 8.24 4.63 -17.40
CA PHE A 834 8.59 5.64 -16.40
C PHE A 834 9.98 5.37 -15.83
N PRO A 835 10.87 6.38 -15.79
CA PRO A 835 12.15 6.25 -15.10
C PRO A 835 11.93 6.15 -13.59
N VAL A 836 12.89 5.60 -12.87
CA VAL A 836 12.89 5.68 -11.41
C VAL A 836 13.21 7.10 -10.97
N GLN A 837 12.39 7.64 -10.06
CA GLN A 837 12.44 9.04 -9.61
C GLN A 837 12.31 9.10 -8.07
N PRO A 838 13.34 8.69 -7.30
CA PRO A 838 13.30 8.68 -5.85
C PRO A 838 13.31 10.09 -5.27
N ASP A 839 12.33 10.42 -4.42
CA ASP A 839 12.41 11.59 -3.56
C ASP A 839 13.60 11.44 -2.60
N PRO A 840 14.52 12.41 -2.52
CA PRO A 840 15.80 12.24 -1.84
C PRO A 840 15.71 12.13 -0.32
N VAL A 841 14.56 12.43 0.27
CA VAL A 841 14.33 12.37 1.72
C VAL A 841 13.48 11.17 2.07
N SER A 842 12.30 11.04 1.48
CA SER A 842 11.34 9.98 1.82
C SER A 842 11.63 8.64 1.14
N GLY A 843 12.45 8.62 0.10
CA GLY A 843 12.67 7.44 -0.75
C GLY A 843 11.43 7.05 -1.58
N MET A 844 10.40 7.88 -1.63
CA MET A 844 9.20 7.63 -2.42
C MET A 844 9.49 7.79 -3.90
N HIS A 845 9.03 6.86 -4.74
CA HIS A 845 9.02 7.09 -6.18
C HIS A 845 8.02 8.19 -6.54
N CYS A 846 8.47 9.24 -7.23
CA CYS A 846 7.65 10.35 -7.69
C CYS A 846 6.93 9.97 -8.98
N TRP A 847 5.62 9.71 -8.89
CA TRP A 847 4.86 9.11 -9.99
C TRP A 847 4.49 10.06 -11.12
N HIS A 848 4.36 11.37 -10.89
CA HIS A 848 3.99 12.31 -11.94
C HIS A 848 5.08 12.36 -13.02
N GLN A 849 4.65 12.43 -14.28
CA GLN A 849 5.56 12.37 -15.42
C GLN A 849 5.33 13.56 -16.33
N ARG A 850 6.42 14.23 -16.73
CA ARG A 850 6.40 15.11 -17.89
C ARG A 850 6.36 14.26 -19.14
N VAL A 851 5.29 14.38 -19.91
CA VAL A 851 5.09 13.61 -21.14
C VAL A 851 4.85 14.53 -22.32
N ARG A 852 5.14 14.03 -23.53
CA ARG A 852 4.73 14.68 -24.78
C ARG A 852 3.64 13.86 -25.45
N LEU A 853 2.49 14.49 -25.66
CA LEU A 853 1.35 13.90 -26.32
C LEU A 853 1.45 14.12 -27.84
N GLU A 854 1.34 13.05 -28.60
CA GLU A 854 1.34 13.03 -30.07
C GLU A 854 0.16 12.20 -30.58
N ARG A 855 -0.32 12.49 -31.77
CA ARG A 855 -1.21 11.54 -32.47
C ARG A 855 -0.39 10.34 -32.89
N ALA A 856 -0.95 9.15 -32.75
CA ALA A 856 -0.30 7.93 -33.20
C ALA A 856 -0.09 7.93 -34.73
N GLY A 857 1.06 7.46 -35.18
CA GLY A 857 1.37 7.27 -36.61
C GLY A 857 0.66 6.03 -37.19
N SER A 858 0.80 5.83 -38.50
CA SER A 858 0.19 4.69 -39.22
C SER A 858 0.63 3.32 -38.74
N ASP A 859 1.85 3.23 -38.20
CA ASP A 859 2.47 1.97 -37.77
C ASP A 859 2.27 1.68 -36.29
N ASP A 860 1.80 2.67 -35.52
CA ASP A 860 1.53 2.56 -34.09
C ASP A 860 0.25 1.75 -33.85
N ARG A 861 0.31 0.84 -32.88
CA ARG A 861 -0.83 0.02 -32.46
C ARG A 861 -1.12 0.24 -30.97
N TYR A 862 -2.37 -0.01 -30.57
CA TYR A 862 -2.74 -0.01 -29.19
C TYR A 862 -1.88 -0.99 -28.39
N GLY A 863 -1.31 -0.51 -27.27
CA GLY A 863 -0.46 -1.31 -26.39
C GLY A 863 1.01 -1.40 -26.84
N ASP A 864 1.41 -0.76 -27.93
CA ASP A 864 2.83 -0.65 -28.29
C ASP A 864 3.58 0.15 -27.23
N ILE A 865 4.73 -0.39 -26.78
CA ILE A 865 5.61 0.23 -25.80
C ILE A 865 7.06 0.13 -26.29
N GLU A 866 7.81 1.23 -26.16
CA GLU A 866 9.24 1.26 -26.36
C GLU A 866 9.93 1.86 -25.13
N VAL A 867 11.03 1.24 -24.68
CA VAL A 867 11.83 1.71 -23.55
C VAL A 867 13.31 1.50 -23.83
N ASP A 868 14.09 2.51 -23.51
CA ASP A 868 15.55 2.54 -23.54
C ASP A 868 16.07 2.42 -22.09
N THR A 869 16.62 1.27 -21.72
CA THR A 869 17.09 1.01 -20.35
C THR A 869 18.41 1.72 -20.02
N ASP A 870 19.19 2.18 -21.01
CA ASP A 870 20.36 3.03 -20.77
C ASP A 870 19.89 4.43 -20.30
N LYS A 871 18.91 5.02 -21.00
CA LYS A 871 18.28 6.28 -20.55
C LYS A 871 17.61 6.14 -19.19
N ALA A 872 17.05 4.97 -18.88
CA ALA A 872 16.49 4.70 -17.57
C ALA A 872 17.56 4.74 -16.48
N HIS A 873 18.74 4.15 -16.74
CA HIS A 873 19.86 4.19 -15.82
C HIS A 873 20.49 5.60 -15.69
N GLU A 874 20.55 6.37 -16.76
CA GLU A 874 20.96 7.79 -16.71
C GLU A 874 20.00 8.61 -15.85
N ALA A 875 18.68 8.45 -16.04
CA ALA A 875 17.67 9.11 -15.23
C ALA A 875 17.79 8.73 -13.75
N TYR A 876 18.00 7.45 -13.45
CA TYR A 876 18.29 6.99 -12.10
C TYR A 876 19.48 7.74 -11.48
N LYS A 877 20.62 7.87 -12.18
CA LYS A 877 21.81 8.59 -11.69
C LYS A 877 21.52 10.07 -11.41
N GLU A 878 20.76 10.74 -12.29
CA GLU A 878 20.36 12.12 -12.07
C GLU A 878 19.54 12.32 -10.78
N TRP A 879 18.66 11.37 -10.46
CA TRP A 879 17.85 11.45 -9.26
C TRP A 879 18.65 11.08 -8.01
N MET A 880 19.54 10.11 -8.08
CA MET A 880 20.45 9.76 -6.99
C MET A 880 21.41 10.91 -6.62
N ALA A 881 21.81 11.73 -7.58
CA ALA A 881 22.65 12.89 -7.31
C ALA A 881 21.99 13.97 -6.40
N ARG A 882 20.69 13.89 -6.14
CA ARG A 882 19.95 14.80 -5.24
C ARG A 882 20.01 14.37 -3.78
N THR A 883 20.47 13.16 -3.49
CA THR A 883 20.51 12.61 -2.13
C THR A 883 21.59 13.24 -1.26
N ARG A 884 21.43 13.17 0.04
CA ARG A 884 22.42 13.58 1.05
C ARG A 884 22.71 12.36 1.94
N PRO A 885 23.74 11.59 1.59
CA PRO A 885 24.00 10.29 2.22
C PRO A 885 24.40 10.37 3.69
N ALA A 886 24.13 9.30 4.43
CA ALA A 886 24.75 9.05 5.71
C ALA A 886 26.31 8.89 5.54
N PRO A 887 27.13 9.12 6.59
CA PRO A 887 26.69 9.21 7.99
C PRO A 887 26.05 10.55 8.35
N GLY A 888 25.05 10.48 9.20
CA GLY A 888 24.49 11.60 9.89
C GLY A 888 25.25 11.90 11.21
N PRO A 889 24.58 12.57 12.18
CA PRO A 889 25.17 12.83 13.48
C PRO A 889 25.74 11.56 14.14
N ASP A 890 26.89 11.68 14.80
CA ASP A 890 27.58 10.58 15.51
C ASP A 890 27.88 9.33 14.67
N GLY A 891 28.05 9.47 13.36
CA GLY A 891 28.31 8.37 12.45
C GLY A 891 27.10 7.45 12.22
N SER A 892 25.90 7.92 12.46
CA SER A 892 24.68 7.14 12.35
C SER A 892 24.23 6.95 10.89
N ARG A 893 23.61 5.78 10.61
CA ARG A 893 22.99 5.46 9.31
C ARG A 893 21.63 6.12 9.13
N ARG A 894 20.89 6.34 10.23
CA ARG A 894 19.59 7.00 10.30
C ARG A 894 19.29 7.50 11.70
N PRO A 895 18.30 8.38 11.90
CA PRO A 895 17.88 8.80 13.23
C PRO A 895 17.43 7.61 14.07
N SER A 896 17.90 7.52 15.31
CA SER A 896 17.61 6.39 16.19
C SER A 896 16.13 6.24 16.56
N TRP A 897 15.38 7.35 16.51
CA TRP A 897 13.95 7.37 16.81
C TRP A 897 13.06 7.01 15.61
N PHE A 898 13.64 6.86 14.39
CA PHE A 898 12.92 6.37 13.21
C PHE A 898 12.71 4.87 13.33
N ASP A 899 11.49 4.48 13.65
CA ASP A 899 11.12 3.08 13.82
C ASP A 899 11.17 2.26 12.53
N ARG A 900 11.59 1.02 12.68
CA ARG A 900 11.52 -0.04 11.65
C ARG A 900 10.86 -1.27 12.28
N PRO A 901 9.99 -1.99 11.55
CA PRO A 901 9.41 -3.24 12.05
C PRO A 901 10.45 -4.31 12.39
N LEU A 902 11.51 -4.45 11.60
CA LEU A 902 12.67 -5.30 11.88
C LEU A 902 13.86 -4.40 12.18
N ARG A 903 14.09 -4.16 13.47
CA ARG A 903 15.21 -3.32 13.91
C ARG A 903 16.48 -4.14 14.02
N PRO A 904 17.55 -3.75 13.32
CA PRO A 904 18.88 -4.25 13.65
C PRO A 904 19.29 -3.85 15.08
N VAL A 905 20.26 -4.55 15.65
CA VAL A 905 20.85 -4.17 16.93
C VAL A 905 21.51 -2.78 16.85
N PRO A 906 21.65 -2.04 17.97
CA PRO A 906 22.16 -0.66 17.94
C PRO A 906 23.47 -0.47 17.19
N ALA A 907 24.38 -1.45 17.23
CA ALA A 907 25.66 -1.41 16.53
C ALA A 907 25.49 -1.30 15.00
N ALA A 908 24.47 -1.94 14.42
CA ALA A 908 24.21 -1.89 12.99
C ALA A 908 23.71 -0.53 12.50
N TYR A 909 23.23 0.33 13.40
CA TYR A 909 22.83 1.71 13.08
C TYR A 909 24.01 2.66 12.86
N ARG A 910 25.24 2.20 13.06
CA ARG A 910 26.44 3.01 12.85
C ARG A 910 27.18 2.60 11.57
N ILE A 911 27.70 3.56 10.86
CA ILE A 911 28.60 3.30 9.74
C ILE A 911 29.99 3.08 10.34
N PRO A 912 30.66 1.94 10.05
CA PRO A 912 32.03 1.75 10.48
C PRO A 912 32.90 2.88 9.94
N VAL A 913 33.63 3.59 10.82
CA VAL A 913 34.65 4.51 10.39
C VAL A 913 35.79 3.65 9.82
N PRO A 914 36.23 3.86 8.57
CA PRO A 914 37.45 3.19 8.12
C PRO A 914 38.55 3.48 9.14
N ASN A 915 39.22 2.46 9.62
CA ASN A 915 40.36 2.63 10.50
C ASN A 915 41.29 3.64 9.84
N ALA A 916 41.52 4.78 10.51
CA ALA A 916 42.40 5.85 10.08
C ALA A 916 43.84 5.36 9.98
#